data_d86a1d703281508f9dd2a23048bd6d5f
#
_entry.id   d86a1d703281508f9dd2a23048bd6d5f
#
_cell.length_a   1.000
_cell.length_b   1.000
_cell.length_c   1.000
_cell.angle_alpha   90.00
_cell.angle_beta   90.00
_cell.angle_gamma   90.00
#
_symmetry.space_group_name_H-M   'P 1'
#
loop_
_entity.id
_entity.type
_entity.pdbx_description
1 polymer ?
#
loop_
_entity_poly.entity_id
_entity_poly.type
_entity_poly.pdbx_seq_one_letter_code
_entity_poly.pdbx_strand_id
1 'polypeptide(L)'
;MAFKNFKLETDADGIALITWDIPGRSMNVLDETSAIELETIVKETTADAAIKGVVITSAKEAFCAGADLSMLEGMNRSYAEVLKGKGEEAANQMLFDNSRRFSQIYRAMETSGKPWVAAINGLALGGGFELTLACHHRVAAENPKTRLGLPEIKVGLFPGAGGTQRVPRIVQPQDAMNLLLKGEALTLDKAKALKLVDAIVPAADLIKAAKDWIKAGGKAVAPWDEKGFKLPGGPVFSKNGMMMFPAGNAIYRRETYDNYPAARAIMSCVYEGLQLPIDAALRVESRYFAHILRSKEAAAMIRSLFLSMQELNKGARRPVDVPPSKLKKIAVIGAGFMGASVGYVSARGGLEVVLIDRDQESADKGKAHAQSVVDGLVKKGRAKPGEAEAIMGRITATADYAALKDCDLVIEAVFEDRKVKAETYAKAQQHLKDGAIFASNTSTLPITSLAEEFKDQGRFIGIHFFSPVEKMMLVEIIMGKATGDVALATALDYVRTIGKTPIVVNDSRGFFANRCVMRYIAEGNEMFLEGVPPAMIENAAKMAGMPVGPLSLSDEVALDLGLKIMKATEHDLGPNAINQDHKKLMVELVEKQGRFGRKNAKGFYDYPEKGKGQKSLWPDLAKLQPKHLDPDTLDVEELKQRFLVVQAVEAARTVEDHVITDVREADVGSILGFGFAPFTGGTLSYIDFMGTKKFVELCHKFTEKYGSRFAPPKLLEEMAAKGETFYGRFPPKKAAA
;
A
#
# COMPACT_ATOMS: atom_id res chain seq x y z
N MET A 1 16.88 14.24 35.97
CA MET A 1 16.63 15.21 34.90
C MET A 1 15.18 15.10 34.46
N ALA A 2 14.55 16.18 34.01
CA ALA A 2 13.22 16.09 33.41
C ALA A 2 13.38 15.64 31.95
N PHE A 3 12.87 14.48 31.59
CA PHE A 3 12.82 13.99 30.22
C PHE A 3 11.68 14.70 29.45
N LYS A 4 11.84 14.88 28.16
CA LYS A 4 10.84 15.51 27.29
C LYS A 4 9.76 14.53 26.82
N ASN A 5 10.19 13.32 26.44
CA ASN A 5 9.35 12.29 25.82
C ASN A 5 8.96 11.19 26.82
N PHE A 6 9.63 11.11 27.96
CA PHE A 6 9.38 10.07 28.96
C PHE A 6 9.16 10.65 30.36
N LYS A 7 8.30 10.01 31.13
CA LYS A 7 8.18 10.23 32.56
C LYS A 7 8.70 8.98 33.28
N LEU A 8 9.60 9.17 34.25
CA LEU A 8 10.15 8.09 35.07
C LEU A 8 9.71 8.29 36.53
N GLU A 9 9.05 7.29 37.10
CA GLU A 9 8.57 7.28 38.49
C GLU A 9 8.91 5.93 39.13
N THR A 10 9.48 5.96 40.32
CA THR A 10 9.78 4.73 41.08
C THR A 10 8.85 4.64 42.29
N ASP A 11 8.18 3.51 42.45
CA ASP A 11 7.27 3.26 43.56
C ASP A 11 8.01 2.74 44.85
N ALA A 12 7.22 2.58 45.91
CA ALA A 12 7.75 2.11 47.19
C ALA A 12 8.33 0.67 47.16
N ASP A 13 7.94 -0.13 46.18
CA ASP A 13 8.44 -1.50 45.95
C ASP A 13 9.77 -1.50 45.18
N GLY A 14 10.23 -0.34 44.72
CA GLY A 14 11.42 -0.18 43.89
C GLY A 14 11.18 -0.51 42.43
N ILE A 15 9.94 -0.44 41.94
CA ILE A 15 9.64 -0.67 40.55
C ILE A 15 9.55 0.67 39.79
N ALA A 16 10.41 0.88 38.82
CA ALA A 16 10.43 2.04 37.96
C ALA A 16 9.35 1.91 36.86
N LEU A 17 8.46 2.89 36.76
CA LEU A 17 7.47 3.01 35.70
C LEU A 17 7.93 4.08 34.70
N ILE A 18 8.17 3.69 33.47
CA ILE A 18 8.48 4.56 32.35
C ILE A 18 7.20 4.77 31.55
N THR A 19 6.72 6.01 31.48
CA THR A 19 5.56 6.38 30.68
C THR A 19 6.02 7.20 29.48
N TRP A 20 5.84 6.66 28.27
CA TRP A 20 6.21 7.32 27.02
C TRP A 20 5.11 8.25 26.55
N ASP A 21 5.43 9.55 26.39
CA ASP A 21 4.48 10.59 26.02
C ASP A 21 5.15 11.71 25.23
N ILE A 22 5.22 11.60 23.90
CA ILE A 22 5.79 12.64 23.06
C ILE A 22 4.81 13.83 22.97
N PRO A 23 5.20 15.03 23.45
CA PRO A 23 4.32 16.19 23.40
C PRO A 23 3.92 16.58 21.97
N GLY A 24 2.63 16.92 21.79
CA GLY A 24 2.10 17.41 20.51
C GLY A 24 1.91 16.33 19.42
N ARG A 25 2.21 15.06 19.70
CA ARG A 25 1.95 13.95 18.78
C ARG A 25 0.80 13.07 19.28
N SER A 26 0.00 12.57 18.37
CA SER A 26 -1.09 11.62 18.67
C SER A 26 -0.58 10.22 18.99
N MET A 27 0.63 9.86 18.56
CA MET A 27 1.29 8.57 18.79
C MET A 27 2.76 8.76 19.11
N ASN A 28 3.32 7.85 19.89
CA ASN A 28 4.76 7.77 20.12
C ASN A 28 5.47 7.17 18.92
N VAL A 29 6.66 7.68 18.63
CA VAL A 29 7.56 7.19 17.59
C VAL A 29 9.00 7.17 18.13
N LEU A 30 9.85 6.35 17.52
CA LEU A 30 11.27 6.34 17.79
C LEU A 30 11.94 7.48 17.01
N ASP A 31 12.24 8.55 17.67
CA ASP A 31 13.01 9.69 17.17
C ASP A 31 14.36 9.82 17.91
N GLU A 32 15.17 10.78 17.51
CA GLU A 32 16.49 11.00 18.11
C GLU A 32 16.39 11.37 19.59
N THR A 33 15.42 12.20 19.99
CA THR A 33 15.19 12.56 21.39
C THR A 33 14.83 11.33 22.21
N SER A 34 13.92 10.50 21.73
CA SER A 34 13.54 9.24 22.38
C SER A 34 14.73 8.28 22.51
N ALA A 35 15.63 8.23 21.52
CA ALA A 35 16.84 7.42 21.61
C ALA A 35 17.78 7.91 22.74
N ILE A 36 18.05 9.21 22.81
CA ILE A 36 18.93 9.83 23.84
C ILE A 36 18.35 9.59 25.23
N GLU A 37 17.06 9.89 25.41
CA GLU A 37 16.39 9.77 26.70
C GLU A 37 16.28 8.32 27.15
N LEU A 38 15.88 7.40 26.27
CA LEU A 38 15.79 5.98 26.61
C LEU A 38 17.15 5.39 26.98
N GLU A 39 18.22 5.78 26.26
CA GLU A 39 19.59 5.38 26.61
C GLU A 39 19.97 5.85 28.01
N THR A 40 19.64 7.09 28.35
CA THR A 40 19.89 7.66 29.69
C THR A 40 19.10 6.93 30.76
N ILE A 41 17.80 6.70 30.52
CA ILE A 41 16.92 5.98 31.45
C ILE A 41 17.44 4.56 31.69
N VAL A 42 17.86 3.84 30.64
CA VAL A 42 18.45 2.49 30.83
C VAL A 42 19.70 2.52 31.70
N LYS A 43 20.59 3.50 31.48
CA LYS A 43 21.81 3.66 32.29
C LYS A 43 21.47 3.99 33.76
N GLU A 44 20.58 4.94 34.02
CA GLU A 44 20.16 5.36 35.36
C GLU A 44 19.47 4.23 36.11
N THR A 45 18.48 3.57 35.47
CA THR A 45 17.74 2.46 36.11
C THR A 45 18.62 1.24 36.35
N THR A 46 19.64 0.99 35.53
CA THR A 46 20.60 -0.10 35.73
C THR A 46 21.51 0.20 36.89
N ALA A 47 22.01 1.43 37.05
CA ALA A 47 22.97 1.83 38.08
C ALA A 47 22.32 1.99 39.49
N ASP A 48 21.04 2.35 39.56
CA ASP A 48 20.35 2.58 40.82
C ASP A 48 19.98 1.26 41.50
N ALA A 49 20.66 0.94 42.62
CA ALA A 49 20.42 -0.27 43.41
C ALA A 49 19.03 -0.32 44.05
N ALA A 50 18.33 0.81 44.23
CA ALA A 50 16.98 0.85 44.75
C ALA A 50 15.94 0.34 43.76
N ILE A 51 16.24 0.40 42.46
CA ILE A 51 15.35 -0.11 41.39
C ILE A 51 15.52 -1.63 41.28
N LYS A 52 14.42 -2.34 41.49
CA LYS A 52 14.35 -3.81 41.44
C LYS A 52 13.83 -4.34 40.09
N GLY A 53 13.14 -3.49 39.33
CA GLY A 53 12.60 -3.83 38.02
C GLY A 53 11.98 -2.62 37.32
N VAL A 54 11.71 -2.75 36.04
CA VAL A 54 11.26 -1.65 35.19
C VAL A 54 10.02 -2.06 34.39
N VAL A 55 9.03 -1.20 34.35
CA VAL A 55 7.83 -1.31 33.49
C VAL A 55 7.84 -0.15 32.50
N ILE A 56 7.68 -0.43 31.22
CA ILE A 56 7.53 0.59 30.20
C ILE A 56 6.13 0.53 29.55
N THR A 57 5.46 1.68 29.46
CA THR A 57 4.12 1.85 28.88
C THR A 57 4.01 3.16 28.12
N SER A 58 2.84 3.47 27.58
CA SER A 58 2.54 4.71 26.85
C SER A 58 1.36 5.46 27.48
N ALA A 59 1.43 6.79 27.46
CA ALA A 59 0.30 7.66 27.81
C ALA A 59 -0.66 7.88 26.63
N LYS A 60 -0.29 7.46 25.42
CA LYS A 60 -1.14 7.58 24.21
C LYS A 60 -2.05 6.35 24.05
N GLU A 61 -3.03 6.42 23.15
CA GLU A 61 -3.87 5.27 22.78
C GLU A 61 -3.02 4.11 22.21
N ALA A 62 -2.01 4.44 21.41
CA ALA A 62 -1.02 3.50 20.87
C ALA A 62 0.22 3.40 21.77
N PHE A 63 0.85 2.23 21.83
CA PHE A 63 2.13 2.07 22.49
C PHE A 63 3.23 2.79 21.71
N CYS A 64 3.46 2.40 20.46
CA CYS A 64 4.42 3.05 19.56
C CYS A 64 4.14 2.68 18.10
N ALA A 65 4.20 3.66 17.21
CA ALA A 65 3.96 3.48 15.77
C ALA A 65 5.21 3.04 14.98
N GLY A 66 6.37 2.91 15.62
CA GLY A 66 7.65 2.57 14.98
C GLY A 66 8.60 3.76 14.83
N ALA A 67 9.57 3.66 13.93
CA ALA A 67 10.56 4.71 13.70
C ALA A 67 9.96 5.97 13.06
N ASP A 68 10.46 7.14 13.46
CA ASP A 68 10.20 8.38 12.74
C ASP A 68 10.99 8.38 11.42
N LEU A 69 10.28 8.39 10.30
CA LEU A 69 10.93 8.33 8.99
C LEU A 69 11.71 9.59 8.65
N SER A 70 11.40 10.75 9.26
CA SER A 70 12.22 11.94 9.12
C SER A 70 13.62 11.74 9.70
N MET A 71 13.75 10.92 10.75
CA MET A 71 15.04 10.50 11.29
C MET A 71 15.83 9.66 10.27
N LEU A 72 15.18 8.73 9.59
CA LEU A 72 15.83 7.89 8.56
C LEU A 72 16.28 8.70 7.34
N GLU A 73 15.48 9.69 6.91
CA GLU A 73 15.89 10.64 5.88
C GLU A 73 17.08 11.51 6.34
N GLY A 74 17.08 11.93 7.61
CA GLY A 74 18.20 12.61 8.24
C GLY A 74 19.49 11.80 8.18
N MET A 75 19.41 10.49 8.49
CA MET A 75 20.56 9.58 8.41
C MET A 75 21.12 9.50 6.98
N ASN A 76 20.27 9.44 5.95
CA ASN A 76 20.70 9.43 4.56
C ASN A 76 21.34 10.76 4.11
N ARG A 77 20.82 11.90 4.59
CA ARG A 77 21.45 13.22 4.34
C ARG A 77 22.83 13.31 4.98
N SER A 78 22.93 12.93 6.26
CA SER A 78 24.23 12.92 6.97
C SER A 78 25.23 11.99 6.30
N TYR A 79 24.76 10.81 5.80
CA TYR A 79 25.61 9.92 5.00
C TYR A 79 26.18 10.63 3.77
N ALA A 80 25.35 11.33 2.99
CA ALA A 80 25.78 12.05 1.80
C ALA A 80 26.78 13.17 2.11
N GLU A 81 26.62 13.86 3.23
CA GLU A 81 27.53 14.91 3.70
C GLU A 81 28.88 14.34 4.12
N VAL A 82 28.88 13.27 4.94
CA VAL A 82 30.11 12.61 5.38
C VAL A 82 30.84 11.96 4.20
N LEU A 83 30.12 11.38 3.23
CA LEU A 83 30.69 10.80 2.00
C LEU A 83 31.49 11.86 1.22
N LYS A 84 30.90 13.06 1.06
CA LYS A 84 31.58 14.17 0.36
C LYS A 84 32.78 14.72 1.11
N GLY A 85 32.72 14.77 2.44
CA GLY A 85 33.75 15.42 3.27
C GLY A 85 34.86 14.48 3.76
N LYS A 86 34.55 13.21 4.06
CA LYS A 86 35.43 12.26 4.75
C LYS A 86 35.58 10.91 4.02
N GLY A 87 34.92 10.72 2.88
CA GLY A 87 34.99 9.50 2.08
C GLY A 87 34.05 8.38 2.53
N GLU A 88 34.04 7.32 1.74
CA GLU A 88 33.04 6.23 1.83
C GLU A 88 33.14 5.42 3.12
N GLU A 89 34.35 5.11 3.57
CA GLU A 89 34.57 4.32 4.79
C GLU A 89 33.99 5.02 6.04
N ALA A 90 34.27 6.33 6.20
CA ALA A 90 33.76 7.12 7.29
C ALA A 90 32.22 7.25 7.24
N ALA A 91 31.66 7.41 6.04
CA ALA A 91 30.21 7.48 5.87
C ALA A 91 29.52 6.14 6.20
N ASN A 92 30.10 5.03 5.75
CA ASN A 92 29.59 3.69 6.06
C ASN A 92 29.66 3.38 7.55
N GLN A 93 30.77 3.74 8.22
CA GLN A 93 30.92 3.52 9.66
C GLN A 93 29.89 4.36 10.46
N MET A 94 29.74 5.64 10.13
CA MET A 94 28.76 6.50 10.77
C MET A 94 27.34 5.97 10.63
N LEU A 95 26.97 5.54 9.42
CA LEU A 95 25.63 5.01 9.17
C LEU A 95 25.39 3.68 9.91
N PHE A 96 26.40 2.81 9.96
CA PHE A 96 26.34 1.57 10.72
C PHE A 96 26.14 1.83 12.22
N ASP A 97 26.90 2.78 12.81
CA ASP A 97 26.81 3.12 14.22
C ASP A 97 25.43 3.72 14.56
N ASN A 98 24.93 4.61 13.73
CA ASN A 98 23.59 5.18 13.89
C ASN A 98 22.49 4.10 13.76
N SER A 99 22.62 3.18 12.81
CA SER A 99 21.69 2.05 12.62
C SER A 99 21.64 1.10 13.81
N ARG A 100 22.73 0.99 14.59
CA ARG A 100 22.82 0.12 15.77
C ARG A 100 22.23 0.73 17.04
N ARG A 101 22.01 2.03 17.10
CA ARG A 101 21.73 2.73 18.34
C ARG A 101 20.55 2.14 19.13
N PHE A 102 19.39 1.97 18.50
CA PHE A 102 18.25 1.34 19.17
C PHE A 102 18.50 -0.13 19.53
N SER A 103 19.16 -0.87 18.64
CA SER A 103 19.54 -2.26 18.91
C SER A 103 20.44 -2.37 20.15
N GLN A 104 21.38 -1.43 20.34
CA GLN A 104 22.25 -1.37 21.52
C GLN A 104 21.50 -0.98 22.80
N ILE A 105 20.57 -0.01 22.72
CA ILE A 105 19.72 0.38 23.85
C ILE A 105 18.88 -0.82 24.31
N TYR A 106 18.22 -1.50 23.37
CA TYR A 106 17.40 -2.67 23.67
C TYR A 106 18.23 -3.83 24.23
N ARG A 107 19.45 -4.02 23.73
CA ARG A 107 20.36 -5.03 24.30
C ARG A 107 20.80 -4.68 25.71
N ALA A 108 21.05 -3.41 26.00
CA ALA A 108 21.37 -2.94 27.35
C ALA A 108 20.21 -3.17 28.33
N MET A 109 18.96 -3.06 27.90
CA MET A 109 17.78 -3.44 28.70
C MET A 109 17.80 -4.92 29.06
N GLU A 110 18.04 -5.80 28.07
CA GLU A 110 18.08 -7.27 28.26
C GLU A 110 19.18 -7.71 29.22
N THR A 111 20.30 -6.98 29.22
CA THR A 111 21.49 -7.36 30.02
C THR A 111 21.70 -6.50 31.28
N SER A 112 20.73 -5.66 31.63
CA SER A 112 20.79 -4.75 32.77
C SER A 112 20.85 -5.45 34.11
N GLY A 113 20.54 -6.76 34.18
CA GLY A 113 20.41 -7.51 35.46
C GLY A 113 19.10 -7.22 36.18
N LYS A 114 18.20 -6.42 35.58
CA LYS A 114 16.89 -6.09 36.16
C LYS A 114 15.77 -6.56 35.23
N PRO A 115 14.64 -7.08 35.73
CA PRO A 115 13.50 -7.47 34.88
C PRO A 115 12.85 -6.23 34.26
N TRP A 116 12.71 -6.25 32.94
CA TRP A 116 11.97 -5.27 32.13
C TRP A 116 10.67 -5.87 31.66
N VAL A 117 9.56 -5.14 31.82
CA VAL A 117 8.23 -5.56 31.38
C VAL A 117 7.64 -4.53 30.44
N ALA A 118 7.24 -4.94 29.25
CA ALA A 118 6.44 -4.12 28.35
C ALA A 118 4.96 -4.22 28.74
N ALA A 119 4.37 -3.11 29.16
CA ALA A 119 2.93 -2.96 29.41
C ALA A 119 2.29 -2.32 28.18
N ILE A 120 1.84 -3.16 27.26
CA ILE A 120 1.40 -2.77 25.90
C ILE A 120 -0.07 -2.37 25.95
N ASN A 121 -0.35 -1.08 25.96
CA ASN A 121 -1.71 -0.54 26.07
C ASN A 121 -2.45 -0.43 24.72
N GLY A 122 -1.74 -0.54 23.58
CA GLY A 122 -2.31 -0.39 22.25
C GLY A 122 -1.39 -0.85 21.15
N LEU A 123 -1.53 -0.26 19.97
CA LEU A 123 -0.73 -0.55 18.78
C LEU A 123 0.76 -0.48 19.06
N ALA A 124 1.52 -1.52 18.69
CA ALA A 124 2.99 -1.53 18.73
C ALA A 124 3.54 -2.09 17.42
N LEU A 125 4.15 -1.22 16.61
CA LEU A 125 4.67 -1.58 15.29
C LEU A 125 6.14 -1.23 15.14
N GLY A 126 6.83 -1.96 14.25
CA GLY A 126 8.21 -1.70 13.90
C GLY A 126 9.13 -1.69 15.10
N GLY A 127 10.03 -0.72 15.19
CA GLY A 127 10.95 -0.55 16.31
C GLY A 127 10.27 -0.45 17.68
N GLY A 128 9.02 0.00 17.75
CA GLY A 128 8.22 -0.03 18.98
C GLY A 128 7.87 -1.45 19.43
N PHE A 129 7.59 -2.34 18.48
CA PHE A 129 7.40 -3.76 18.78
C PHE A 129 8.73 -4.45 19.08
N GLU A 130 9.82 -4.07 18.41
CA GLU A 130 11.18 -4.56 18.70
C GLU A 130 11.60 -4.23 20.14
N LEU A 131 11.23 -3.03 20.67
CA LEU A 131 11.41 -2.69 22.07
C LEU A 131 10.69 -3.68 23.00
N THR A 132 9.44 -4.02 22.69
CA THR A 132 8.69 -4.98 23.50
C THR A 132 9.30 -6.38 23.48
N LEU A 133 9.86 -6.79 22.34
CA LEU A 133 10.57 -8.07 22.18
C LEU A 133 11.89 -8.13 22.98
N ALA A 134 12.48 -6.98 23.28
CA ALA A 134 13.67 -6.87 24.13
C ALA A 134 13.33 -6.83 25.63
N CYS A 135 12.07 -6.69 26.01
CA CYS A 135 11.63 -6.84 27.39
C CYS A 135 11.55 -8.32 27.78
N HIS A 136 11.83 -8.64 29.04
CA HIS A 136 11.79 -10.00 29.58
C HIS A 136 10.36 -10.57 29.61
N HIS A 137 9.37 -9.68 29.78
CA HIS A 137 7.94 -10.05 29.79
C HIS A 137 7.09 -9.01 29.10
N ARG A 138 6.01 -9.45 28.44
CA ARG A 138 5.09 -8.64 27.61
C ARG A 138 3.67 -8.88 28.08
N VAL A 139 3.07 -7.86 28.69
CA VAL A 139 1.64 -7.86 29.07
C VAL A 139 0.91 -6.89 28.14
N ALA A 140 -0.19 -7.31 27.56
CA ALA A 140 -1.00 -6.47 26.69
C ALA A 140 -2.40 -6.22 27.26
N ALA A 141 -2.91 -4.99 27.10
CA ALA A 141 -4.27 -4.66 27.45
C ALA A 141 -5.26 -5.23 26.41
N GLU A 142 -6.37 -5.78 26.86
CA GLU A 142 -7.48 -6.17 26.00
C GLU A 142 -7.98 -4.97 25.19
N ASN A 143 -7.72 -4.99 23.89
CA ASN A 143 -8.22 -4.00 22.96
C ASN A 143 -8.30 -4.62 21.55
N PRO A 144 -9.49 -4.72 20.96
CA PRO A 144 -9.68 -5.33 19.64
C PRO A 144 -8.98 -4.56 18.49
N LYS A 145 -8.64 -3.29 18.73
CA LYS A 145 -7.88 -2.46 17.77
C LYS A 145 -6.37 -2.67 17.85
N THR A 146 -5.85 -3.23 18.94
CA THR A 146 -4.40 -3.46 19.09
C THR A 146 -3.87 -4.38 17.99
N ARG A 147 -2.76 -3.96 17.40
CA ARG A 147 -1.99 -4.73 16.41
C ARG A 147 -0.52 -4.67 16.78
N LEU A 148 0.16 -5.80 16.64
CA LEU A 148 1.58 -5.95 16.92
C LEU A 148 2.27 -6.49 15.67
N GLY A 149 3.40 -5.93 15.24
CA GLY A 149 4.07 -6.43 14.06
C GLY A 149 5.25 -5.60 13.58
N LEU A 150 5.88 -6.10 12.52
CA LEU A 150 7.09 -5.55 11.90
C LEU A 150 6.81 -5.24 10.42
N PRO A 151 6.14 -4.10 10.10
CA PRO A 151 5.67 -3.80 8.76
C PRO A 151 6.70 -3.15 7.84
N GLU A 152 7.97 -3.04 8.24
CA GLU A 152 9.03 -2.29 7.55
C GLU A 152 9.23 -2.72 6.10
N ILE A 153 9.00 -4.00 5.78
CA ILE A 153 9.12 -4.53 4.42
C ILE A 153 8.16 -3.84 3.43
N LYS A 154 7.03 -3.35 3.91
CA LYS A 154 6.03 -2.64 3.08
C LYS A 154 6.52 -1.30 2.55
N VAL A 155 7.57 -0.77 3.17
CA VAL A 155 8.22 0.50 2.77
C VAL A 155 9.65 0.30 2.31
N GLY A 156 10.02 -0.93 1.92
CA GLY A 156 11.33 -1.25 1.38
C GLY A 156 12.46 -1.34 2.42
N LEU A 157 12.11 -1.36 3.71
CA LEU A 157 13.02 -1.58 4.82
C LEU A 157 12.80 -2.95 5.48
N PHE A 158 13.48 -3.21 6.58
CA PHE A 158 13.24 -4.35 7.46
C PHE A 158 13.55 -3.96 8.91
N PRO A 159 13.17 -4.78 9.91
CA PRO A 159 13.43 -4.46 11.31
C PRO A 159 14.93 -4.30 11.61
N GLY A 160 15.31 -3.14 12.18
CA GLY A 160 16.72 -2.76 12.40
C GLY A 160 17.14 -2.64 13.87
N ALA A 161 16.23 -2.95 14.81
CA ALA A 161 16.51 -2.88 16.24
C ALA A 161 16.45 -4.24 16.92
N GLY A 162 16.65 -5.33 16.19
CA GLY A 162 16.75 -6.70 16.67
C GLY A 162 15.59 -7.61 16.31
N GLY A 163 14.62 -7.14 15.53
CA GLY A 163 13.43 -7.91 15.14
C GLY A 163 13.76 -9.16 14.34
N THR A 164 14.70 -9.08 13.39
CA THR A 164 15.13 -10.23 12.58
C THR A 164 15.89 -11.27 13.43
N GLN A 165 16.33 -10.90 14.63
CA GLN A 165 17.09 -11.77 15.51
C GLN A 165 16.24 -12.31 16.67
N ARG A 166 15.36 -11.48 17.27
CA ARG A 166 14.53 -11.89 18.40
C ARG A 166 13.34 -12.75 17.97
N VAL A 167 12.65 -12.36 16.89
CA VAL A 167 11.47 -13.10 16.43
C VAL A 167 11.77 -14.57 16.14
N PRO A 168 12.80 -14.96 15.32
CA PRO A 168 13.07 -16.36 15.05
C PRO A 168 13.70 -17.13 16.25
N ARG A 169 14.02 -16.44 17.37
CA ARG A 169 14.40 -17.03 18.64
C ARG A 169 13.21 -17.27 19.58
N ILE A 170 12.05 -16.69 19.26
CA ILE A 170 10.81 -16.85 20.03
C ILE A 170 9.84 -17.80 19.34
N VAL A 171 9.65 -17.64 18.02
CA VAL A 171 8.67 -18.40 17.21
C VAL A 171 9.34 -19.38 16.26
N GLN A 172 8.55 -20.29 15.69
CA GLN A 172 9.04 -21.20 14.66
C GLN A 172 9.56 -20.40 13.45
N PRO A 173 10.63 -20.84 12.80
CA PRO A 173 11.24 -20.10 11.69
C PRO A 173 10.27 -19.75 10.54
N GLN A 174 9.31 -20.62 10.24
CA GLN A 174 8.30 -20.35 9.21
C GLN A 174 7.39 -19.18 9.61
N ASP A 175 6.99 -19.11 10.89
CA ASP A 175 6.16 -18.01 11.41
C ASP A 175 6.95 -16.72 11.45
N ALA A 176 8.25 -16.80 11.83
CA ALA A 176 9.17 -15.67 11.78
C ALA A 176 9.28 -15.10 10.36
N MET A 177 9.50 -15.96 9.34
CA MET A 177 9.59 -15.55 7.95
C MET A 177 8.28 -14.93 7.43
N ASN A 178 7.12 -15.51 7.80
CA ASN A 178 5.83 -14.92 7.44
C ASN A 178 5.64 -13.53 8.06
N LEU A 179 6.00 -13.35 9.33
CA LEU A 179 5.89 -12.06 10.02
C LEU A 179 6.82 -11.01 9.40
N LEU A 180 8.08 -11.37 9.15
CA LEU A 180 9.11 -10.46 8.64
C LEU A 180 8.93 -10.12 7.16
N LEU A 181 8.67 -11.12 6.30
CA LEU A 181 8.60 -10.94 4.84
C LEU A 181 7.25 -10.39 4.36
N LYS A 182 6.14 -10.62 5.11
CA LYS A 182 4.83 -10.06 4.76
C LYS A 182 4.52 -8.76 5.50
N GLY A 183 5.21 -8.49 6.61
CA GLY A 183 4.95 -7.32 7.44
C GLY A 183 3.52 -7.29 7.98
N GLU A 184 2.94 -8.43 8.30
CA GLU A 184 1.57 -8.52 8.83
C GLU A 184 1.53 -8.04 10.27
N ALA A 185 0.49 -7.27 10.60
CA ALA A 185 0.19 -6.90 11.97
C ALA A 185 -0.74 -7.95 12.60
N LEU A 186 -0.31 -8.52 13.70
CA LEU A 186 -1.01 -9.58 14.43
C LEU A 186 -2.08 -9.00 15.36
N THR A 187 -3.20 -9.71 15.52
CA THR A 187 -4.12 -9.50 16.65
C THR A 187 -3.49 -10.02 17.94
N LEU A 188 -3.99 -9.58 19.08
CA LEU A 188 -3.47 -10.01 20.39
C LEU A 188 -3.51 -11.54 20.56
N ASP A 189 -4.63 -12.18 20.16
CA ASP A 189 -4.78 -13.65 20.26
C ASP A 189 -3.73 -14.39 19.44
N LYS A 190 -3.45 -13.93 18.21
CA LYS A 190 -2.39 -14.49 17.39
C LYS A 190 -1.00 -14.25 17.97
N ALA A 191 -0.75 -13.05 18.48
CA ALA A 191 0.52 -12.73 19.11
C ALA A 191 0.77 -13.58 20.38
N LYS A 192 -0.27 -13.82 21.18
CA LYS A 192 -0.21 -14.72 22.35
C LYS A 192 0.02 -16.17 21.92
N ALA A 193 -0.69 -16.66 20.92
CA ALA A 193 -0.50 -18.02 20.39
C ALA A 193 0.93 -18.25 19.90
N LEU A 194 1.57 -17.22 19.34
CA LEU A 194 2.97 -17.23 18.89
C LEU A 194 3.97 -16.90 20.02
N LYS A 195 3.54 -16.73 21.27
CA LYS A 195 4.39 -16.35 22.41
C LYS A 195 5.13 -15.01 22.25
N LEU A 196 4.60 -14.13 21.39
CA LEU A 196 5.07 -12.76 21.21
C LEU A 196 4.43 -11.81 22.24
N VAL A 197 3.41 -12.26 22.96
CA VAL A 197 2.80 -11.66 24.14
C VAL A 197 2.62 -12.76 25.18
N ASP A 198 2.99 -12.48 26.42
CA ASP A 198 2.96 -13.48 27.49
C ASP A 198 1.61 -13.49 28.23
N ALA A 199 0.99 -12.30 28.42
CA ALA A 199 -0.32 -12.18 29.06
C ALA A 199 -1.20 -11.12 28.37
N ILE A 200 -2.51 -11.35 28.38
CA ILE A 200 -3.53 -10.38 27.96
C ILE A 200 -4.43 -10.17 29.16
N VAL A 201 -4.63 -8.91 29.57
CA VAL A 201 -5.39 -8.54 30.76
C VAL A 201 -6.33 -7.36 30.47
N PRO A 202 -7.38 -7.13 31.29
CA PRO A 202 -8.18 -5.92 31.21
C PRO A 202 -7.30 -4.66 31.26
N ALA A 203 -7.66 -3.62 30.51
CA ALA A 203 -6.84 -2.40 30.40
C ALA A 203 -6.55 -1.74 31.77
N ALA A 204 -7.51 -1.81 32.71
CA ALA A 204 -7.33 -1.27 34.07
C ALA A 204 -6.26 -2.03 34.88
N ASP A 205 -6.01 -3.30 34.58
CA ASP A 205 -5.08 -4.15 35.28
C ASP A 205 -3.68 -4.19 34.69
N LEU A 206 -3.46 -3.53 33.54
CA LEU A 206 -2.24 -3.64 32.74
C LEU A 206 -0.96 -3.37 33.56
N ILE A 207 -0.88 -2.22 34.20
CA ILE A 207 0.30 -1.80 34.97
C ILE A 207 0.47 -2.68 36.25
N LYS A 208 -0.65 -3.02 36.89
CA LYS A 208 -0.65 -3.92 38.06
C LYS A 208 -0.08 -5.29 37.65
N ALA A 209 -0.57 -5.90 36.60
CA ALA A 209 -0.10 -7.21 36.13
C ALA A 209 1.40 -7.21 35.79
N ALA A 210 1.89 -6.12 35.14
CA ALA A 210 3.31 -5.94 34.85
C ALA A 210 4.16 -5.88 36.12
N LYS A 211 3.74 -5.11 37.14
CA LYS A 211 4.42 -5.00 38.43
C LYS A 211 4.35 -6.30 39.23
N ASP A 212 3.20 -6.97 39.24
CA ASP A 212 3.01 -8.23 39.95
C ASP A 212 3.94 -9.33 39.42
N TRP A 213 4.19 -9.38 38.10
CA TRP A 213 5.16 -10.32 37.54
C TRP A 213 6.59 -10.06 38.02
N ILE A 214 7.00 -8.78 38.18
CA ILE A 214 8.30 -8.43 38.76
C ILE A 214 8.37 -8.87 40.22
N LYS A 215 7.31 -8.57 41.02
CA LYS A 215 7.23 -8.92 42.44
C LYS A 215 7.24 -10.43 42.68
N ALA A 216 6.71 -11.20 41.74
CA ALA A 216 6.72 -12.65 41.76
C ALA A 216 8.11 -13.29 41.47
N GLY A 217 9.15 -12.47 41.32
CA GLY A 217 10.50 -12.91 41.01
C GLY A 217 10.77 -13.08 39.53
N GLY A 218 10.21 -12.19 38.70
CA GLY A 218 10.41 -12.17 37.25
C GLY A 218 11.90 -12.22 36.87
N LYS A 219 12.26 -13.08 35.93
CA LYS A 219 13.65 -13.27 35.50
C LYS A 219 14.16 -12.07 34.70
N ALA A 220 15.39 -11.64 34.98
CA ALA A 220 16.11 -10.58 34.30
C ALA A 220 17.08 -11.13 33.22
N VAL A 221 16.75 -12.24 32.59
CA VAL A 221 17.57 -12.91 31.59
C VAL A 221 16.69 -13.27 30.40
N ALA A 222 17.09 -12.81 29.20
CA ALA A 222 16.38 -13.17 27.97
C ALA A 222 16.63 -14.66 27.64
N PRO A 223 15.67 -15.36 27.00
CA PRO A 223 15.80 -16.80 26.75
C PRO A 223 17.08 -17.18 25.97
N TRP A 224 17.55 -16.36 25.05
CA TRP A 224 18.77 -16.60 24.27
C TRP A 224 20.08 -16.36 25.03
N ASP A 225 20.02 -15.80 26.23
CA ASP A 225 21.15 -15.63 27.13
C ASP A 225 21.20 -16.75 28.21
N GLU A 226 20.15 -17.58 28.29
CA GLU A 226 20.14 -18.72 29.18
C GLU A 226 21.08 -19.85 28.71
N LYS A 227 21.80 -20.46 29.62
CA LYS A 227 22.65 -21.62 29.33
C LYS A 227 21.78 -22.77 28.81
N GLY A 228 22.12 -23.25 27.60
CA GLY A 228 21.41 -24.36 26.95
C GLY A 228 20.17 -23.94 26.15
N PHE A 229 20.01 -22.65 25.86
CA PHE A 229 18.95 -22.18 24.99
C PHE A 229 18.93 -22.95 23.65
N LYS A 230 17.75 -23.36 23.23
CA LYS A 230 17.53 -24.06 21.95
C LYS A 230 16.63 -23.23 21.05
N LEU A 231 17.06 -23.01 19.82
CA LEU A 231 16.25 -22.36 18.79
C LEU A 231 14.94 -23.15 18.56
N PRO A 232 13.78 -22.49 18.46
CA PRO A 232 12.49 -23.16 18.25
C PRO A 232 12.46 -24.12 17.06
N GLY A 233 13.14 -23.78 15.96
CA GLY A 233 13.25 -24.61 14.74
C GLY A 233 14.48 -25.51 14.71
N GLY A 234 15.30 -25.50 15.75
CA GLY A 234 16.62 -26.11 15.75
C GLY A 234 17.69 -25.30 14.99
N PRO A 235 18.95 -25.75 15.00
CA PRO A 235 20.04 -25.10 14.29
C PRO A 235 19.80 -25.01 12.77
N VAL A 236 20.37 -24.00 12.13
CA VAL A 236 20.27 -23.77 10.66
C VAL A 236 20.67 -25.01 9.86
N PHE A 237 21.69 -25.74 10.28
CA PHE A 237 22.16 -26.98 9.66
C PHE A 237 21.43 -28.24 10.15
N SER A 238 20.36 -28.11 10.93
CA SER A 238 19.49 -29.24 11.22
C SER A 238 18.70 -29.67 9.96
N LYS A 239 18.15 -30.88 9.98
CA LYS A 239 17.28 -31.35 8.87
C LYS A 239 16.20 -30.33 8.49
N ASN A 240 15.56 -29.74 9.48
CA ASN A 240 14.52 -28.72 9.26
C ASN A 240 15.08 -27.42 8.65
N GLY A 241 16.20 -26.92 9.18
CA GLY A 241 16.86 -25.72 8.63
C GLY A 241 17.32 -25.89 7.21
N MET A 242 17.96 -27.03 6.91
CA MET A 242 18.42 -27.35 5.54
C MET A 242 17.28 -27.48 4.52
N MET A 243 16.08 -27.82 4.94
CA MET A 243 14.89 -27.80 4.07
C MET A 243 14.27 -26.40 3.96
N MET A 244 14.18 -25.67 5.07
CA MET A 244 13.47 -24.41 5.17
C MET A 244 14.15 -23.28 4.38
N PHE A 245 15.46 -23.08 4.51
CA PHE A 245 16.13 -21.94 3.89
C PHE A 245 16.18 -22.00 2.36
N PRO A 246 16.51 -23.13 1.71
CA PRO A 246 16.41 -23.25 0.26
C PRO A 246 14.97 -23.08 -0.24
N ALA A 247 13.98 -23.70 0.41
CA ALA A 247 12.57 -23.54 0.06
C ALA A 247 12.09 -22.09 0.25
N GLY A 248 12.48 -21.45 1.34
CA GLY A 248 12.18 -20.04 1.62
C GLY A 248 12.78 -19.13 0.54
N ASN A 249 14.00 -19.36 0.11
CA ASN A 249 14.65 -18.61 -0.97
C ASN A 249 13.93 -18.80 -2.31
N ALA A 250 13.49 -20.02 -2.63
CA ALA A 250 12.73 -20.29 -3.85
C ALA A 250 11.37 -19.55 -3.82
N ILE A 251 10.65 -19.58 -2.69
CA ILE A 251 9.40 -18.85 -2.50
C ILE A 251 9.65 -17.34 -2.62
N TYR A 252 10.65 -16.81 -1.93
CA TYR A 252 11.04 -15.40 -2.01
C TYR A 252 11.25 -14.96 -3.47
N ARG A 253 12.07 -15.70 -4.23
CA ARG A 253 12.34 -15.38 -5.64
C ARG A 253 11.10 -15.44 -6.52
N ARG A 254 10.24 -16.43 -6.29
CA ARG A 254 8.96 -16.54 -7.00
C ARG A 254 8.02 -15.36 -6.73
N GLU A 255 7.96 -14.88 -5.48
CA GLU A 255 7.03 -13.81 -5.09
C GLU A 255 7.57 -12.41 -5.43
N THR A 256 8.90 -12.23 -5.48
CA THR A 256 9.51 -10.90 -5.60
C THR A 256 10.34 -10.70 -6.86
N TYR A 257 10.67 -11.78 -7.56
CA TYR A 257 11.65 -11.78 -8.66
C TYR A 257 12.97 -11.06 -8.32
N ASP A 258 13.30 -11.02 -7.02
CA ASP A 258 14.49 -10.37 -6.47
C ASP A 258 14.50 -8.82 -6.60
N ASN A 259 13.36 -8.21 -6.82
CA ASN A 259 13.20 -6.76 -6.97
C ASN A 259 13.23 -6.00 -5.63
N TYR A 260 13.22 -6.70 -4.48
CA TYR A 260 13.12 -6.10 -3.15
C TYR A 260 14.34 -6.46 -2.30
N PRO A 261 15.41 -5.63 -2.28
CA PRO A 261 16.65 -5.91 -1.54
C PRO A 261 16.41 -6.15 -0.04
N ALA A 262 15.43 -5.45 0.56
CA ALA A 262 15.07 -5.62 1.97
C ALA A 262 14.60 -7.05 2.30
N ALA A 263 13.85 -7.70 1.40
CA ALA A 263 13.39 -9.06 1.59
C ALA A 263 14.56 -10.06 1.55
N ARG A 264 15.52 -9.85 0.65
CA ARG A 264 16.77 -10.61 0.63
C ARG A 264 17.57 -10.42 1.91
N ALA A 265 17.67 -9.16 2.39
CA ALA A 265 18.35 -8.84 3.64
C ALA A 265 17.73 -9.54 4.84
N ILE A 266 16.39 -9.62 4.94
CA ILE A 266 15.69 -10.39 5.97
C ILE A 266 16.16 -11.85 5.96
N MET A 267 16.13 -12.49 4.79
CA MET A 267 16.54 -13.89 4.65
C MET A 267 17.98 -14.10 5.11
N SER A 268 18.89 -13.21 4.69
CA SER A 268 20.30 -13.26 5.08
C SER A 268 20.50 -13.01 6.57
N CYS A 269 19.83 -11.99 7.15
CA CYS A 269 19.90 -11.68 8.58
C CYS A 269 19.48 -12.87 9.46
N VAL A 270 18.36 -13.52 9.09
CA VAL A 270 17.88 -14.68 9.85
C VAL A 270 18.82 -15.87 9.69
N TYR A 271 19.26 -16.17 8.45
CA TYR A 271 20.16 -17.28 8.18
C TYR A 271 21.50 -17.13 8.88
N GLU A 272 22.17 -15.99 8.73
CA GLU A 272 23.46 -15.72 9.36
C GLU A 272 23.32 -15.60 10.88
N GLY A 273 22.32 -14.84 11.34
CA GLY A 273 22.16 -14.52 12.74
C GLY A 273 21.81 -15.72 13.64
N LEU A 274 21.05 -16.70 13.13
CA LEU A 274 20.73 -17.92 13.90
C LEU A 274 21.92 -18.86 14.10
N GLN A 275 23.03 -18.59 13.44
CA GLN A 275 24.30 -19.32 13.61
C GLN A 275 25.23 -18.66 14.61
N LEU A 276 24.86 -17.49 15.14
CA LEU A 276 25.72 -16.64 15.96
C LEU A 276 25.09 -16.37 17.33
N PRO A 277 25.91 -16.08 18.36
CA PRO A 277 25.42 -15.46 19.57
C PRO A 277 24.65 -14.16 19.25
N ILE A 278 23.67 -13.81 20.10
CA ILE A 278 22.75 -12.69 19.85
C ILE A 278 23.47 -11.36 19.55
N ASP A 279 24.54 -11.05 20.27
CA ASP A 279 25.30 -9.79 20.10
C ASP A 279 25.97 -9.68 18.72
N ALA A 280 26.49 -10.78 18.20
CA ALA A 280 27.05 -10.85 16.85
C ALA A 280 25.91 -10.81 15.80
N ALA A 281 24.81 -11.50 16.06
CA ALA A 281 23.63 -11.51 15.19
C ALA A 281 23.00 -10.12 15.03
N LEU A 282 22.90 -9.34 16.11
CA LEU A 282 22.43 -7.94 16.07
C LEU A 282 23.36 -7.04 15.26
N ARG A 283 24.68 -7.32 15.25
CA ARG A 283 25.62 -6.60 14.38
C ARG A 283 25.43 -6.94 12.90
N VAL A 284 25.12 -8.20 12.59
CA VAL A 284 24.79 -8.64 11.22
C VAL A 284 23.55 -7.88 10.74
N GLU A 285 22.48 -7.83 11.53
CA GLU A 285 21.26 -7.07 11.22
C GLU A 285 21.57 -5.59 10.94
N SER A 286 22.32 -4.93 11.82
CA SER A 286 22.65 -3.50 11.66
C SER A 286 23.47 -3.22 10.40
N ARG A 287 24.36 -4.13 10.00
CA ARG A 287 25.12 -4.04 8.74
C ARG A 287 24.22 -4.08 7.52
N TYR A 288 23.31 -5.06 7.48
CA TYR A 288 22.34 -5.15 6.40
C TYR A 288 21.37 -3.95 6.40
N PHE A 289 20.93 -3.48 7.57
CA PHE A 289 20.05 -2.32 7.67
C PHE A 289 20.70 -1.06 7.11
N ALA A 290 21.93 -0.75 7.46
CA ALA A 290 22.69 0.36 6.91
C ALA A 290 22.85 0.27 5.38
N HIS A 291 23.02 -0.94 4.84
CA HIS A 291 23.08 -1.17 3.41
C HIS A 291 21.73 -0.91 2.73
N ILE A 292 20.64 -1.45 3.27
CA ILE A 292 19.28 -1.31 2.70
C ILE A 292 18.77 0.14 2.80
N LEU A 293 19.06 0.84 3.89
CA LEU A 293 18.67 2.25 4.05
C LEU A 293 19.20 3.15 2.91
N ARG A 294 20.34 2.80 2.32
CA ARG A 294 20.94 3.49 1.18
C ARG A 294 20.42 3.04 -0.18
N SER A 295 19.62 1.98 -0.24
CA SER A 295 19.11 1.49 -1.50
C SER A 295 18.14 2.47 -2.14
N LYS A 296 18.13 2.51 -3.46
CA LYS A 296 17.18 3.35 -4.22
C LYS A 296 15.75 2.87 -4.01
N GLU A 297 15.56 1.56 -3.87
CA GLU A 297 14.28 0.93 -3.61
C GLU A 297 13.69 1.39 -2.27
N ALA A 298 14.47 1.37 -1.19
CA ALA A 298 14.03 1.87 0.10
C ALA A 298 13.66 3.35 0.04
N ALA A 299 14.51 4.19 -0.54
CA ALA A 299 14.25 5.63 -0.70
C ALA A 299 12.97 5.89 -1.51
N ALA A 300 12.77 5.16 -2.60
CA ALA A 300 11.60 5.30 -3.47
C ALA A 300 10.32 4.85 -2.76
N MET A 301 10.33 3.67 -2.11
CA MET A 301 9.18 3.14 -1.39
C MET A 301 8.81 3.98 -0.16
N ILE A 302 9.77 4.44 0.62
CA ILE A 302 9.51 5.35 1.76
C ILE A 302 8.82 6.61 1.27
N ARG A 303 9.35 7.24 0.21
CA ARG A 303 8.77 8.46 -0.34
C ARG A 303 7.32 8.27 -0.78
N SER A 304 7.01 7.22 -1.53
CA SER A 304 5.68 7.03 -2.13
C SER A 304 4.71 6.32 -1.21
N LEU A 305 5.07 5.13 -0.70
CA LEU A 305 4.17 4.26 0.05
C LEU A 305 4.01 4.66 1.51
N PHE A 306 4.86 5.56 2.01
CA PHE A 306 4.70 6.07 3.36
C PHE A 306 4.45 7.58 3.37
N LEU A 307 5.42 8.40 3.01
CA LEU A 307 5.33 9.86 3.15
C LEU A 307 4.22 10.43 2.28
N SER A 308 4.27 10.20 0.96
CA SER A 308 3.27 10.73 0.03
C SER A 308 1.87 10.20 0.32
N MET A 309 1.73 8.89 0.55
CA MET A 309 0.44 8.28 0.88
C MET A 309 -0.14 8.82 2.20
N GLN A 310 0.71 9.04 3.22
CA GLN A 310 0.27 9.63 4.48
C GLN A 310 -0.20 11.08 4.31
N GLU A 311 0.51 11.89 3.52
CA GLU A 311 0.12 13.28 3.25
C GLU A 311 -1.18 13.37 2.45
N LEU A 312 -1.35 12.53 1.42
CA LEU A 312 -2.61 12.45 0.66
C LEU A 312 -3.78 12.03 1.55
N ASN A 313 -3.59 11.03 2.40
CA ASN A 313 -4.61 10.56 3.34
C ASN A 313 -4.94 11.59 4.44
N LYS A 314 -3.99 12.47 4.79
CA LYS A 314 -4.24 13.61 5.69
C LYS A 314 -4.97 14.77 5.01
N GLY A 315 -5.15 14.72 3.70
CA GLY A 315 -5.86 15.75 2.94
C GLY A 315 -4.97 16.86 2.39
N ALA A 316 -3.73 16.55 1.97
CA ALA A 316 -2.79 17.54 1.39
C ALA A 316 -3.39 18.34 0.21
N ARG A 317 -4.40 17.78 -0.49
CA ARG A 317 -5.10 18.43 -1.62
C ARG A 317 -6.43 19.06 -1.23
N ARG A 318 -6.82 18.98 0.05
CA ARG A 318 -8.09 19.52 0.51
C ARG A 318 -8.04 21.05 0.57
N PRO A 319 -9.02 21.77 -0.03
CA PRO A 319 -9.15 23.22 0.11
C PRO A 319 -9.23 23.64 1.57
N VAL A 320 -8.34 24.56 1.99
CA VAL A 320 -8.21 24.96 3.41
C VAL A 320 -9.36 25.84 3.89
N ASP A 321 -9.96 26.63 2.98
CA ASP A 321 -11.03 27.58 3.28
C ASP A 321 -12.42 26.93 3.35
N VAL A 322 -12.51 25.62 3.04
CA VAL A 322 -13.78 24.88 3.11
C VAL A 322 -13.85 24.11 4.43
N PRO A 323 -14.90 24.33 5.26
CA PRO A 323 -15.08 23.59 6.50
C PRO A 323 -15.15 22.08 6.28
N PRO A 324 -14.75 21.24 7.26
CA PRO A 324 -14.87 19.80 7.17
C PRO A 324 -16.31 19.35 6.92
N SER A 325 -16.50 18.46 5.95
CA SER A 325 -17.81 17.93 5.60
C SER A 325 -18.31 16.96 6.69
N LYS A 326 -19.53 17.13 7.13
CA LYS A 326 -20.19 16.26 8.13
C LYS A 326 -21.12 15.27 7.42
N LEU A 327 -20.54 14.40 6.58
CA LEU A 327 -21.30 13.39 5.86
C LEU A 327 -21.94 12.39 6.82
N LYS A 328 -23.25 12.19 6.68
CA LYS A 328 -24.02 11.20 7.44
C LYS A 328 -24.70 10.20 6.53
N LYS A 329 -25.32 10.69 5.46
CA LYS A 329 -26.12 9.90 4.55
C LYS A 329 -25.72 10.18 3.10
N ILE A 330 -25.50 9.12 2.34
CA ILE A 330 -25.18 9.20 0.92
C ILE A 330 -26.15 8.35 0.11
N ALA A 331 -26.25 8.65 -1.18
CA ALA A 331 -26.92 7.76 -2.12
C ALA A 331 -25.96 7.23 -3.17
N VAL A 332 -26.21 6.00 -3.62
CA VAL A 332 -25.58 5.42 -4.80
C VAL A 332 -26.66 5.06 -5.81
N ILE A 333 -26.60 5.66 -6.99
CA ILE A 333 -27.55 5.41 -8.08
C ILE A 333 -26.92 4.43 -9.07
N GLY A 334 -27.57 3.29 -9.28
CA GLY A 334 -27.03 2.14 -9.99
C GLY A 334 -26.56 1.10 -8.98
N ALA A 335 -27.37 0.06 -8.74
CA ALA A 335 -27.09 -1.02 -7.79
C ALA A 335 -26.39 -2.24 -8.43
N GLY A 336 -25.75 -2.04 -9.59
CA GLY A 336 -24.91 -3.05 -10.23
C GLY A 336 -23.69 -3.38 -9.39
N PHE A 337 -22.78 -4.19 -9.94
CA PHE A 337 -21.57 -4.66 -9.25
C PHE A 337 -20.75 -3.51 -8.61
N MET A 338 -20.51 -2.41 -9.36
CA MET A 338 -19.75 -1.27 -8.83
C MET A 338 -20.53 -0.51 -7.76
N GLY A 339 -21.78 -0.11 -8.04
CA GLY A 339 -22.56 0.69 -7.08
C GLY A 339 -22.86 -0.06 -5.79
N ALA A 340 -23.20 -1.35 -5.86
CA ALA A 340 -23.39 -2.18 -4.68
C ALA A 340 -22.10 -2.26 -3.81
N SER A 341 -20.93 -2.37 -4.45
CA SER A 341 -19.65 -2.38 -3.75
C SER A 341 -19.27 -1.02 -3.18
N VAL A 342 -19.59 0.09 -3.86
CA VAL A 342 -19.46 1.46 -3.33
C VAL A 342 -20.37 1.65 -2.13
N GLY A 343 -21.63 1.20 -2.21
CA GLY A 343 -22.57 1.20 -1.09
C GLY A 343 -22.04 0.44 0.13
N TYR A 344 -21.48 -0.75 -0.10
CA TYR A 344 -20.86 -1.55 0.95
C TYR A 344 -19.69 -0.82 1.66
N VAL A 345 -18.71 -0.28 0.90
CA VAL A 345 -17.56 0.38 1.55
C VAL A 345 -17.98 1.66 2.29
N SER A 346 -19.01 2.34 1.81
CA SER A 346 -19.61 3.51 2.47
C SER A 346 -20.29 3.14 3.79
N ALA A 347 -21.11 2.09 3.81
CA ALA A 347 -21.76 1.58 5.00
C ALA A 347 -20.73 1.06 6.03
N ARG A 348 -19.67 0.40 5.57
CA ARG A 348 -18.54 -0.01 6.41
C ARG A 348 -17.80 1.20 7.00
N GLY A 349 -17.70 2.30 6.28
CA GLY A 349 -17.17 3.58 6.74
C GLY A 349 -18.07 4.31 7.76
N GLY A 350 -19.25 3.76 8.08
CA GLY A 350 -20.17 4.30 9.07
C GLY A 350 -21.27 5.19 8.51
N LEU A 351 -21.37 5.36 7.20
CA LEU A 351 -22.37 6.18 6.54
C LEU A 351 -23.69 5.41 6.34
N GLU A 352 -24.83 6.12 6.44
CA GLU A 352 -26.11 5.64 5.93
C GLU A 352 -26.10 5.68 4.40
N VAL A 353 -26.57 4.62 3.76
CA VAL A 353 -26.51 4.46 2.31
C VAL A 353 -27.90 4.17 1.75
N VAL A 354 -28.34 5.00 0.80
CA VAL A 354 -29.49 4.71 -0.05
C VAL A 354 -28.98 4.16 -1.38
N LEU A 355 -29.28 2.89 -1.65
CA LEU A 355 -28.88 2.22 -2.89
C LEU A 355 -30.08 2.22 -3.85
N ILE A 356 -29.99 2.97 -4.95
CA ILE A 356 -31.08 3.18 -5.89
C ILE A 356 -30.79 2.45 -7.21
N ASP A 357 -31.81 1.80 -7.77
CA ASP A 357 -31.76 1.31 -9.16
C ASP A 357 -33.08 1.60 -9.87
N ARG A 358 -33.18 1.23 -11.15
CA ARG A 358 -34.35 1.44 -12.01
C ARG A 358 -35.65 0.84 -11.47
N ASP A 359 -35.54 -0.25 -10.72
CA ASP A 359 -36.64 -1.00 -10.10
C ASP A 359 -36.19 -1.60 -8.75
N GLN A 360 -37.16 -1.97 -7.91
CA GLN A 360 -36.90 -2.52 -6.58
C GLN A 360 -36.12 -3.84 -6.63
N GLU A 361 -36.40 -4.70 -7.58
CA GLU A 361 -35.72 -5.99 -7.73
C GLU A 361 -34.22 -5.78 -8.00
N SER A 362 -33.87 -4.83 -8.87
CA SER A 362 -32.47 -4.50 -9.16
C SER A 362 -31.76 -3.90 -7.94
N ALA A 363 -32.43 -3.01 -7.19
CA ALA A 363 -31.90 -2.45 -5.96
C ALA A 363 -31.67 -3.53 -4.89
N ASP A 364 -32.61 -4.45 -4.71
CA ASP A 364 -32.49 -5.57 -3.77
C ASP A 364 -31.36 -6.56 -4.15
N LYS A 365 -31.18 -6.83 -5.45
CA LYS A 365 -30.03 -7.62 -5.94
C LYS A 365 -28.69 -6.96 -5.60
N GLY A 366 -28.62 -5.64 -5.71
CA GLY A 366 -27.43 -4.88 -5.30
C GLY A 366 -27.16 -5.00 -3.80
N LYS A 367 -28.19 -4.89 -2.96
CA LYS A 367 -28.06 -5.11 -1.51
C LYS A 367 -27.64 -6.53 -1.19
N ALA A 368 -28.20 -7.52 -1.90
CA ALA A 368 -27.80 -8.92 -1.75
C ALA A 368 -26.32 -9.17 -2.15
N HIS A 369 -25.81 -8.46 -3.16
CA HIS A 369 -24.39 -8.48 -3.49
C HIS A 369 -23.54 -7.94 -2.35
N ALA A 370 -23.88 -6.79 -1.77
CA ALA A 370 -23.21 -6.25 -0.58
C ALA A 370 -23.21 -7.25 0.58
N GLN A 371 -24.34 -7.93 0.83
CA GLN A 371 -24.45 -8.99 1.84
C GLN A 371 -23.44 -10.12 1.57
N SER A 372 -23.34 -10.58 0.32
CA SER A 372 -22.40 -11.67 -0.04
C SER A 372 -20.93 -11.31 0.24
N VAL A 373 -20.56 -10.04 0.07
CA VAL A 373 -19.21 -9.54 0.40
C VAL A 373 -18.98 -9.62 1.91
N VAL A 374 -19.94 -9.17 2.70
CA VAL A 374 -19.89 -9.17 4.17
C VAL A 374 -19.81 -10.60 4.70
N ASP A 375 -20.66 -11.52 4.21
CA ASP A 375 -20.68 -12.94 4.58
C ASP A 375 -19.32 -13.60 4.28
N GLY A 376 -18.72 -13.25 3.14
CA GLY A 376 -17.37 -13.69 2.79
C GLY A 376 -16.29 -13.25 3.77
N LEU A 377 -16.43 -12.09 4.41
CA LEU A 377 -15.52 -11.60 5.45
C LEU A 377 -15.75 -12.33 6.78
N VAL A 378 -17.00 -12.55 7.17
CA VAL A 378 -17.35 -13.33 8.38
C VAL A 378 -16.80 -14.75 8.26
N LYS A 379 -17.03 -15.42 7.12
CA LYS A 379 -16.52 -16.78 6.86
C LYS A 379 -14.99 -16.87 6.95
N LYS A 380 -14.27 -15.79 6.61
CA LYS A 380 -12.79 -15.70 6.71
C LYS A 380 -12.31 -15.22 8.08
N GLY A 381 -13.20 -15.00 9.05
CA GLY A 381 -12.87 -14.47 10.37
C GLY A 381 -12.31 -13.03 10.34
N ARG A 382 -12.66 -12.25 9.29
CA ARG A 382 -12.25 -10.86 9.12
C ARG A 382 -13.29 -9.83 9.58
N ALA A 383 -14.49 -10.27 9.89
CA ALA A 383 -15.57 -9.50 10.52
C ALA A 383 -16.34 -10.40 11.50
N LYS A 384 -16.89 -9.82 12.56
CA LYS A 384 -17.78 -10.50 13.50
C LYS A 384 -19.22 -10.44 12.97
N PRO A 385 -20.12 -11.41 13.30
CA PRO A 385 -21.52 -11.37 12.87
C PRO A 385 -22.25 -10.06 13.20
N GLY A 386 -22.14 -9.56 14.42
CA GLY A 386 -22.77 -8.29 14.82
C GLY A 386 -22.22 -7.06 14.09
N GLU A 387 -20.97 -7.06 13.66
CA GLU A 387 -20.39 -6.02 12.80
C GLU A 387 -20.99 -6.11 11.39
N ALA A 388 -21.18 -7.32 10.88
CA ALA A 388 -21.82 -7.59 9.59
C ALA A 388 -23.26 -7.06 9.56
N GLU A 389 -24.05 -7.35 10.59
CA GLU A 389 -25.43 -6.86 10.75
C GLU A 389 -25.48 -5.33 10.81
N ALA A 390 -24.57 -4.71 11.58
CA ALA A 390 -24.49 -3.25 11.68
C ALA A 390 -24.15 -2.58 10.34
N ILE A 391 -23.27 -3.18 9.52
CA ILE A 391 -22.95 -2.67 8.17
C ILE A 391 -24.19 -2.77 7.27
N MET A 392 -24.84 -3.92 7.22
CA MET A 392 -25.99 -4.15 6.35
C MET A 392 -27.22 -3.35 6.77
N GLY A 393 -27.37 -3.08 8.06
CA GLY A 393 -28.42 -2.22 8.60
C GLY A 393 -28.35 -0.76 8.14
N ARG A 394 -27.19 -0.29 7.69
CA ARG A 394 -27.00 1.05 7.12
C ARG A 394 -27.38 1.16 5.64
N ILE A 395 -27.65 0.04 4.95
CA ILE A 395 -27.96 0.03 3.50
C ILE A 395 -29.49 -0.13 3.30
N THR A 396 -30.10 0.89 2.73
CA THR A 396 -31.51 0.87 2.29
C THR A 396 -31.56 0.77 0.77
N ALA A 397 -32.17 -0.28 0.23
CA ALA A 397 -32.39 -0.45 -1.20
C ALA A 397 -33.76 0.07 -1.61
N THR A 398 -33.86 0.86 -2.67
CA THR A 398 -35.12 1.42 -3.16
C THR A 398 -35.05 1.79 -4.65
N ALA A 399 -36.19 1.88 -5.31
CA ALA A 399 -36.34 2.47 -6.64
C ALA A 399 -36.78 3.94 -6.60
N ASP A 400 -37.11 4.47 -5.42
CA ASP A 400 -37.65 5.80 -5.24
C ASP A 400 -36.56 6.87 -5.09
N TYR A 401 -36.48 7.78 -6.06
CA TYR A 401 -35.55 8.92 -6.05
C TYR A 401 -35.87 9.96 -4.97
N ALA A 402 -37.09 9.98 -4.40
CA ALA A 402 -37.44 10.87 -3.28
C ALA A 402 -36.54 10.65 -2.05
N ALA A 403 -35.91 9.47 -1.93
CA ALA A 403 -34.94 9.16 -0.87
C ALA A 403 -33.64 10.00 -0.95
N LEU A 404 -33.41 10.72 -2.05
CA LEU A 404 -32.23 11.60 -2.23
C LEU A 404 -32.31 12.88 -1.40
N LYS A 405 -33.51 13.29 -0.95
CA LYS A 405 -33.78 14.58 -0.27
C LYS A 405 -32.93 14.83 0.99
N ASP A 406 -32.43 13.77 1.63
CA ASP A 406 -31.64 13.86 2.86
C ASP A 406 -30.15 13.47 2.64
N CYS A 407 -29.74 13.23 1.39
CA CYS A 407 -28.39 12.76 1.10
C CYS A 407 -27.42 13.94 0.93
N ASP A 408 -26.24 13.83 1.60
CA ASP A 408 -25.16 14.83 1.54
C ASP A 408 -24.36 14.74 0.25
N LEU A 409 -24.19 13.50 -0.25
CA LEU A 409 -23.46 13.15 -1.46
C LEU A 409 -24.25 12.08 -2.22
N VAL A 410 -24.35 12.24 -3.53
CA VAL A 410 -24.93 11.25 -4.44
C VAL A 410 -23.84 10.77 -5.40
N ILE A 411 -23.62 9.46 -5.52
CA ILE A 411 -22.65 8.86 -6.43
C ILE A 411 -23.40 8.05 -7.48
N GLU A 412 -23.30 8.47 -8.73
CA GLU A 412 -23.88 7.75 -9.86
C GLU A 412 -22.92 6.68 -10.35
N ALA A 413 -23.40 5.45 -10.49
CA ALA A 413 -22.71 4.27 -10.97
C ALA A 413 -23.58 3.45 -11.95
N VAL A 414 -24.36 4.13 -12.79
CA VAL A 414 -25.20 3.51 -13.81
C VAL A 414 -24.36 3.11 -15.03
N PHE A 415 -25.00 2.58 -16.05
CA PHE A 415 -24.34 2.12 -17.26
C PHE A 415 -23.52 3.24 -17.94
N GLU A 416 -22.36 2.90 -18.51
CA GLU A 416 -21.41 3.85 -19.11
C GLU A 416 -21.91 4.32 -20.49
N ASP A 417 -23.02 5.06 -20.47
CA ASP A 417 -23.70 5.64 -21.65
C ASP A 417 -24.19 7.04 -21.33
N ARG A 418 -23.88 8.02 -22.21
CA ARG A 418 -24.21 9.44 -22.00
C ARG A 418 -25.70 9.69 -21.82
N LYS A 419 -26.54 9.02 -22.62
CA LYS A 419 -27.99 9.19 -22.57
C LYS A 419 -28.56 8.67 -21.27
N VAL A 420 -28.14 7.48 -20.85
CA VAL A 420 -28.56 6.87 -19.57
C VAL A 420 -28.15 7.75 -18.40
N LYS A 421 -26.93 8.32 -18.42
CA LYS A 421 -26.45 9.25 -17.39
C LYS A 421 -27.26 10.55 -17.37
N ALA A 422 -27.51 11.18 -18.52
CA ALA A 422 -28.31 12.40 -18.64
C ALA A 422 -29.74 12.20 -18.09
N GLU A 423 -30.40 11.10 -18.45
CA GLU A 423 -31.72 10.73 -17.91
C GLU A 423 -31.69 10.54 -16.39
N THR A 424 -30.62 9.92 -15.86
CA THR A 424 -30.41 9.72 -14.42
C THR A 424 -30.22 11.06 -13.71
N TYR A 425 -29.42 11.97 -14.28
CA TYR A 425 -29.19 13.30 -13.71
C TYR A 425 -30.47 14.13 -13.69
N ALA A 426 -31.23 14.10 -14.78
CA ALA A 426 -32.51 14.81 -14.85
C ALA A 426 -33.51 14.36 -13.78
N LYS A 427 -33.56 13.05 -13.46
CA LYS A 427 -34.40 12.51 -12.38
C LYS A 427 -33.85 12.88 -11.01
N ALA A 428 -32.55 12.68 -10.79
CA ALA A 428 -31.94 12.91 -9.48
C ALA A 428 -32.06 14.37 -9.03
N GLN A 429 -31.82 15.33 -9.94
CA GLN A 429 -31.86 16.77 -9.64
C GLN A 429 -33.21 17.28 -9.09
N GLN A 430 -34.31 16.56 -9.36
CA GLN A 430 -35.63 16.91 -8.85
C GLN A 430 -35.81 16.62 -7.34
N HIS A 431 -34.90 15.78 -6.79
CA HIS A 431 -35.02 15.27 -5.43
C HIS A 431 -33.81 15.58 -4.55
N LEU A 432 -32.76 16.23 -5.09
CA LEU A 432 -31.58 16.58 -4.31
C LEU A 432 -31.91 17.66 -3.29
N LYS A 433 -31.34 17.54 -2.08
CA LYS A 433 -31.35 18.63 -1.14
C LYS A 433 -30.44 19.77 -1.60
N ASP A 434 -30.75 20.97 -1.16
CA ASP A 434 -29.92 22.14 -1.38
C ASP A 434 -28.49 21.87 -0.87
N GLY A 435 -27.54 22.12 -1.70
CA GLY A 435 -26.14 21.96 -1.34
C GLY A 435 -25.57 20.56 -1.44
N ALA A 436 -26.33 19.55 -1.83
CA ALA A 436 -25.80 18.20 -2.06
C ALA A 436 -24.74 18.19 -3.18
N ILE A 437 -23.72 17.37 -3.00
CA ILE A 437 -22.71 17.11 -4.04
C ILE A 437 -23.16 15.92 -4.88
N PHE A 438 -23.03 16.04 -6.20
CA PHE A 438 -23.30 14.97 -7.14
C PHE A 438 -22.01 14.50 -7.82
N ALA A 439 -21.77 13.19 -7.78
CA ALA A 439 -20.57 12.60 -8.33
C ALA A 439 -20.88 11.51 -9.34
N SER A 440 -20.11 11.43 -10.43
CA SER A 440 -20.15 10.30 -11.35
C SER A 440 -18.97 9.36 -11.13
N ASN A 441 -19.25 8.04 -11.07
CA ASN A 441 -18.24 6.98 -11.06
C ASN A 441 -17.83 6.53 -12.46
N THR A 442 -17.98 7.40 -13.46
CA THR A 442 -17.52 7.10 -14.82
C THR A 442 -16.03 6.74 -14.83
N SER A 443 -15.64 5.83 -15.71
CA SER A 443 -14.24 5.42 -15.89
C SER A 443 -13.57 6.10 -17.09
N THR A 444 -14.35 6.63 -18.05
CA THR A 444 -13.80 7.10 -19.33
C THR A 444 -14.43 8.40 -19.85
N LEU A 445 -15.66 8.71 -19.44
CA LEU A 445 -16.37 9.89 -19.97
C LEU A 445 -15.87 11.15 -19.25
N PRO A 446 -15.51 12.22 -19.99
CA PRO A 446 -15.05 13.47 -19.40
C PRO A 446 -16.09 14.09 -18.46
N ILE A 447 -15.68 14.41 -17.23
CA ILE A 447 -16.54 14.98 -16.19
C ILE A 447 -17.10 16.34 -16.62
N THR A 448 -16.32 17.17 -17.29
CA THR A 448 -16.75 18.47 -17.81
C THR A 448 -17.98 18.33 -18.70
N SER A 449 -17.95 17.37 -19.64
CA SER A 449 -19.08 17.16 -20.56
C SER A 449 -20.31 16.51 -19.90
N LEU A 450 -20.10 15.73 -18.83
CA LEU A 450 -21.22 15.19 -18.05
C LEU A 450 -21.88 16.28 -17.18
N ALA A 451 -21.08 17.22 -16.69
CA ALA A 451 -21.55 18.33 -15.86
C ALA A 451 -22.47 19.30 -16.63
N GLU A 452 -22.40 19.34 -17.97
CA GLU A 452 -23.29 20.16 -18.81
C GLU A 452 -24.78 19.78 -18.64
N GLU A 453 -25.07 18.52 -18.28
CA GLU A 453 -26.40 18.00 -18.00
C GLU A 453 -26.86 18.29 -16.54
N PHE A 454 -26.05 19.00 -15.75
CA PHE A 454 -26.31 19.27 -14.35
C PHE A 454 -26.42 20.78 -14.10
N LYS A 455 -27.47 21.22 -13.35
CA LYS A 455 -27.76 22.65 -13.14
C LYS A 455 -26.65 23.39 -12.45
N ASP A 456 -26.15 22.83 -11.33
CA ASP A 456 -25.08 23.40 -10.53
C ASP A 456 -23.77 22.64 -10.81
N GLN A 457 -23.12 23.00 -11.90
CA GLN A 457 -21.86 22.37 -12.33
C GLN A 457 -20.75 22.50 -11.26
N GLY A 458 -20.82 23.52 -10.38
CA GLY A 458 -19.87 23.70 -9.30
C GLY A 458 -19.95 22.60 -8.23
N ARG A 459 -21.07 21.88 -8.18
CA ARG A 459 -21.32 20.74 -7.27
C ARG A 459 -21.24 19.39 -7.95
N PHE A 460 -20.81 19.35 -9.20
CA PHE A 460 -20.59 18.11 -9.96
C PHE A 460 -19.13 17.75 -9.98
N ILE A 461 -18.80 16.47 -9.68
CA ILE A 461 -17.42 15.98 -9.57
C ILE A 461 -17.30 14.52 -10.03
N GLY A 462 -16.12 14.07 -10.43
CA GLY A 462 -15.86 12.65 -10.64
C GLY A 462 -15.33 11.98 -9.38
N ILE A 463 -15.85 10.79 -9.04
CA ILE A 463 -15.31 9.90 -7.98
C ILE A 463 -15.20 8.50 -8.57
N HIS A 464 -14.04 8.19 -9.16
CA HIS A 464 -13.80 6.95 -9.87
C HIS A 464 -13.21 5.90 -8.94
N PHE A 465 -13.93 4.79 -8.77
CA PHE A 465 -13.51 3.62 -8.01
C PHE A 465 -12.96 2.53 -8.93
N PHE A 466 -12.03 1.76 -8.41
CA PHE A 466 -11.44 0.62 -9.10
C PHE A 466 -12.04 -0.71 -8.61
N SER A 467 -12.21 -1.65 -9.53
CA SER A 467 -12.75 -2.99 -9.25
C SER A 467 -11.64 -3.96 -8.84
N PRO A 468 -11.87 -4.81 -7.81
CA PRO A 468 -13.00 -4.86 -6.87
C PRO A 468 -12.91 -3.74 -5.81
N VAL A 469 -14.00 -2.98 -5.64
CA VAL A 469 -14.01 -1.78 -4.78
C VAL A 469 -13.56 -2.07 -3.35
N GLU A 470 -13.95 -3.22 -2.78
CA GLU A 470 -13.59 -3.59 -1.42
C GLU A 470 -12.10 -3.90 -1.21
N LYS A 471 -11.34 -4.10 -2.30
CA LYS A 471 -9.90 -4.43 -2.27
C LYS A 471 -9.02 -3.29 -2.73
N MET A 472 -9.48 -2.54 -3.73
CA MET A 472 -8.71 -1.46 -4.32
C MET A 472 -8.71 -0.24 -3.41
N MET A 473 -7.52 0.24 -3.06
CA MET A 473 -7.37 1.35 -2.11
C MET A 473 -7.47 2.72 -2.76
N LEU A 474 -7.19 2.81 -4.06
CA LEU A 474 -7.22 4.08 -4.79
C LEU A 474 -8.64 4.53 -5.12
N VAL A 475 -8.85 5.85 -5.03
CA VAL A 475 -9.99 6.56 -5.63
C VAL A 475 -9.46 7.78 -6.38
N GLU A 476 -9.76 7.90 -7.68
CA GLU A 476 -9.51 9.14 -8.43
C GLU A 476 -10.64 10.12 -8.20
N ILE A 477 -10.31 11.33 -7.80
CA ILE A 477 -11.22 12.48 -7.73
C ILE A 477 -10.93 13.34 -8.94
N ILE A 478 -11.91 13.49 -9.83
CA ILE A 478 -11.74 14.16 -11.13
C ILE A 478 -12.40 15.53 -11.10
N MET A 479 -11.59 16.57 -11.31
CA MET A 479 -12.03 17.94 -11.39
C MET A 479 -12.49 18.28 -12.81
N GLY A 480 -13.80 18.45 -13.00
CA GLY A 480 -14.31 19.09 -14.22
C GLY A 480 -13.98 20.60 -14.22
N LYS A 481 -14.07 21.24 -15.37
CA LYS A 481 -13.75 22.70 -15.52
C LYS A 481 -14.52 23.61 -14.59
N ALA A 482 -15.75 23.28 -14.26
CA ALA A 482 -16.62 24.08 -13.39
C ALA A 482 -16.67 23.54 -11.94
N THR A 483 -16.07 22.40 -11.63
CA THR A 483 -16.11 21.80 -10.30
C THR A 483 -15.51 22.74 -9.26
N GLY A 484 -16.27 23.03 -8.19
CA GLY A 484 -15.88 23.95 -7.14
C GLY A 484 -15.18 23.29 -5.96
N ASP A 485 -14.55 24.11 -5.11
CA ASP A 485 -13.78 23.67 -3.94
C ASP A 485 -14.62 22.91 -2.91
N VAL A 486 -15.91 23.23 -2.78
CA VAL A 486 -16.83 22.51 -1.87
C VAL A 486 -17.03 21.07 -2.33
N ALA A 487 -17.15 20.84 -3.65
CA ALA A 487 -17.27 19.50 -4.20
C ALA A 487 -15.99 18.70 -3.98
N LEU A 488 -14.81 19.30 -4.24
CA LEU A 488 -13.52 18.69 -3.99
C LEU A 488 -13.31 18.34 -2.53
N ALA A 489 -13.58 19.29 -1.61
CA ALA A 489 -13.44 19.06 -0.18
C ALA A 489 -14.34 17.92 0.31
N THR A 490 -15.60 17.89 -0.16
CA THR A 490 -16.57 16.86 0.20
C THR A 490 -16.15 15.49 -0.33
N ALA A 491 -15.67 15.41 -1.56
CA ALA A 491 -15.16 14.15 -2.14
C ALA A 491 -13.94 13.62 -1.39
N LEU A 492 -12.99 14.48 -1.02
CA LEU A 492 -11.82 14.11 -0.22
C LEU A 492 -12.20 13.63 1.18
N ASP A 493 -13.11 14.34 1.87
CA ASP A 493 -13.61 13.94 3.18
C ASP A 493 -14.36 12.59 3.12
N TYR A 494 -15.13 12.37 2.05
CA TYR A 494 -15.81 11.09 1.80
C TYR A 494 -14.81 9.95 1.62
N VAL A 495 -13.83 10.11 0.73
CA VAL A 495 -12.82 9.06 0.46
C VAL A 495 -12.04 8.71 1.72
N ARG A 496 -11.73 9.71 2.55
CA ARG A 496 -11.11 9.52 3.86
C ARG A 496 -12.02 8.75 4.82
N THR A 497 -13.32 9.08 4.88
CA THR A 497 -14.29 8.41 5.75
C THR A 497 -14.41 6.92 5.44
N ILE A 498 -14.35 6.54 4.17
CA ILE A 498 -14.38 5.12 3.75
C ILE A 498 -13.01 4.42 3.82
N GLY A 499 -11.98 5.11 4.32
CA GLY A 499 -10.65 4.55 4.53
C GLY A 499 -9.87 4.22 3.26
N LYS A 500 -10.08 5.00 2.18
CA LYS A 500 -9.35 4.87 0.91
C LYS A 500 -8.40 6.03 0.70
N THR A 501 -7.49 5.87 -0.25
CA THR A 501 -6.49 6.88 -0.61
C THR A 501 -6.94 7.65 -1.86
N PRO A 502 -7.16 8.98 -1.75
CA PRO A 502 -7.52 9.80 -2.88
C PRO A 502 -6.30 10.27 -3.69
N ILE A 503 -6.48 10.43 -4.99
CA ILE A 503 -5.68 11.30 -5.83
C ILE A 503 -6.63 12.30 -6.54
N VAL A 504 -6.17 13.52 -6.77
CA VAL A 504 -6.94 14.56 -7.45
C VAL A 504 -6.35 14.78 -8.83
N VAL A 505 -7.16 14.57 -9.84
CA VAL A 505 -6.76 14.72 -11.25
C VAL A 505 -7.67 15.70 -11.97
N ASN A 506 -7.14 16.41 -12.95
CA ASN A 506 -7.95 17.20 -13.85
C ASN A 506 -8.60 16.31 -14.92
N ASP A 507 -9.72 16.79 -15.44
CA ASP A 507 -10.53 16.07 -16.42
C ASP A 507 -9.76 15.80 -17.72
N SER A 508 -9.77 14.56 -18.14
CA SER A 508 -9.27 14.11 -19.42
C SER A 508 -9.90 12.77 -19.80
N ARG A 509 -9.88 12.37 -21.06
CA ARG A 509 -10.39 11.04 -21.46
C ARG A 509 -9.53 9.93 -20.80
N GLY A 510 -10.15 9.10 -19.97
CA GLY A 510 -9.47 8.01 -19.26
C GLY A 510 -8.63 8.46 -18.05
N PHE A 511 -8.71 9.73 -17.68
CA PHE A 511 -8.07 10.31 -16.49
C PHE A 511 -6.56 10.01 -16.38
N PHE A 512 -6.06 9.64 -15.21
CA PHE A 512 -4.67 9.23 -15.04
C PHE A 512 -4.48 7.71 -15.11
N ALA A 513 -5.21 6.98 -14.28
CA ALA A 513 -4.94 5.54 -14.11
C ALA A 513 -5.23 4.74 -15.39
N ASN A 514 -6.38 5.01 -16.05
CA ASN A 514 -6.72 4.32 -17.29
C ASN A 514 -5.78 4.71 -18.44
N ARG A 515 -5.33 5.97 -18.52
CA ARG A 515 -4.32 6.37 -19.51
C ARG A 515 -3.06 5.51 -19.39
N CYS A 516 -2.54 5.31 -18.18
CA CYS A 516 -1.30 4.56 -17.94
C CYS A 516 -1.49 3.05 -18.12
N VAL A 517 -2.53 2.46 -17.51
CA VAL A 517 -2.72 1.00 -17.54
C VAL A 517 -3.07 0.49 -18.95
N MET A 518 -3.77 1.29 -19.75
CA MET A 518 -4.06 0.91 -21.13
C MET A 518 -2.80 0.87 -21.99
N ARG A 519 -1.77 1.67 -21.69
CA ARG A 519 -0.45 1.56 -22.34
C ARG A 519 0.25 0.24 -21.99
N TYR A 520 0.13 -0.21 -20.76
CA TYR A 520 0.65 -1.51 -20.34
C TYR A 520 -0.01 -2.68 -21.07
N ILE A 521 -1.35 -2.66 -21.15
CA ILE A 521 -2.12 -3.66 -21.90
C ILE A 521 -1.76 -3.64 -23.38
N ALA A 522 -1.73 -2.43 -23.98
CA ALA A 522 -1.39 -2.26 -25.37
C ALA A 522 0.02 -2.78 -25.69
N GLU A 523 0.99 -2.52 -24.81
CA GLU A 523 2.36 -3.00 -25.03
C GLU A 523 2.45 -4.53 -24.98
N GLY A 524 1.64 -5.20 -24.14
CA GLY A 524 1.53 -6.65 -24.17
C GLY A 524 0.98 -7.19 -25.49
N ASN A 525 -0.02 -6.49 -26.08
CA ASN A 525 -0.57 -6.84 -27.39
C ASN A 525 0.42 -6.56 -28.53
N GLU A 526 1.19 -5.47 -28.46
CA GLU A 526 2.29 -5.20 -29.42
C GLU A 526 3.33 -6.32 -29.41
N MET A 527 3.84 -6.70 -28.23
CA MET A 527 4.79 -7.80 -28.11
C MET A 527 4.21 -9.10 -28.67
N PHE A 528 2.91 -9.36 -28.43
CA PHE A 528 2.23 -10.52 -28.98
C PHE A 528 2.23 -10.51 -30.50
N LEU A 529 1.87 -9.38 -31.13
CA LEU A 529 1.87 -9.20 -32.58
C LEU A 529 3.29 -9.20 -33.17
N GLU A 530 4.28 -8.75 -32.41
CA GLU A 530 5.69 -8.84 -32.78
C GLU A 530 6.22 -10.29 -32.77
N GLY A 531 5.47 -11.24 -32.22
CA GLY A 531 5.80 -12.66 -32.19
C GLY A 531 6.52 -13.12 -30.92
N VAL A 532 6.55 -12.32 -29.86
CA VAL A 532 7.05 -12.72 -28.53
C VAL A 532 6.14 -13.80 -27.97
N PRO A 533 6.67 -14.93 -27.45
CA PRO A 533 5.83 -15.99 -26.89
C PRO A 533 4.92 -15.48 -25.77
N PRO A 534 3.60 -15.79 -25.77
CA PRO A 534 2.64 -15.28 -24.77
C PRO A 534 3.06 -15.52 -23.31
N ALA A 535 3.62 -16.69 -23.00
CA ALA A 535 4.12 -17.00 -21.66
C ALA A 535 5.29 -16.09 -21.25
N MET A 536 6.15 -15.72 -22.19
CA MET A 536 7.29 -14.82 -21.96
C MET A 536 6.83 -13.38 -21.70
N ILE A 537 5.81 -12.90 -22.44
CA ILE A 537 5.16 -11.60 -22.21
C ILE A 537 4.64 -11.51 -20.76
N GLU A 538 3.87 -12.52 -20.33
CA GLU A 538 3.30 -12.59 -18.99
C GLU A 538 4.37 -12.65 -17.88
N ASN A 539 5.41 -13.44 -18.11
CA ASN A 539 6.48 -13.59 -17.13
C ASN A 539 7.39 -12.36 -17.07
N ALA A 540 7.75 -11.76 -18.19
CA ALA A 540 8.56 -10.54 -18.24
C ALA A 540 7.87 -9.39 -17.49
N ALA A 541 6.54 -9.25 -17.64
CA ALA A 541 5.76 -8.27 -16.91
C ALA A 541 5.81 -8.49 -15.38
N LYS A 542 5.64 -9.73 -14.92
CA LYS A 542 5.77 -10.06 -13.49
C LYS A 542 7.19 -9.86 -12.97
N MET A 543 8.19 -10.23 -13.76
CA MET A 543 9.61 -10.00 -13.44
C MET A 543 9.94 -8.50 -13.35
N ALA A 544 9.24 -7.66 -14.12
CA ALA A 544 9.32 -6.20 -14.01
C ALA A 544 8.69 -5.63 -12.73
N GLY A 545 7.96 -6.47 -11.97
CA GLY A 545 7.30 -6.09 -10.71
C GLY A 545 5.80 -5.81 -10.85
N MET A 546 5.19 -6.04 -12.02
CA MET A 546 3.75 -5.93 -12.19
C MET A 546 3.02 -7.13 -11.55
N PRO A 547 1.90 -6.93 -10.83
CA PRO A 547 1.21 -8.03 -10.13
C PRO A 547 0.52 -9.01 -11.07
N VAL A 548 0.13 -8.56 -12.25
CA VAL A 548 -0.62 -9.32 -13.25
C VAL A 548 -0.03 -9.04 -14.62
N GLY A 549 0.17 -10.08 -15.43
CA GLY A 549 0.64 -9.90 -16.80
C GLY A 549 -0.41 -9.21 -17.71
N PRO A 550 0.00 -8.58 -18.83
CA PRO A 550 -0.87 -7.72 -19.61
C PRO A 550 -2.00 -8.48 -20.33
N LEU A 551 -1.74 -9.70 -20.80
CA LEU A 551 -2.76 -10.53 -21.46
C LEU A 551 -3.81 -11.00 -20.43
N SER A 552 -3.33 -11.39 -19.24
CA SER A 552 -4.22 -11.72 -18.12
C SER A 552 -5.05 -10.52 -17.66
N LEU A 553 -4.46 -9.32 -17.63
CA LEU A 553 -5.16 -8.08 -17.26
C LEU A 553 -6.21 -7.70 -18.33
N SER A 554 -5.92 -7.90 -19.61
CA SER A 554 -6.89 -7.72 -20.69
C SER A 554 -8.14 -8.58 -20.47
N ASP A 555 -7.96 -9.85 -20.07
CA ASP A 555 -9.07 -10.75 -19.75
C ASP A 555 -9.90 -10.29 -18.53
N GLU A 556 -9.24 -9.73 -17.50
CA GLU A 556 -9.92 -9.20 -16.31
C GLU A 556 -10.75 -7.95 -16.60
N VAL A 557 -10.28 -7.08 -17.52
CA VAL A 557 -10.99 -5.87 -17.98
C VAL A 557 -12.17 -6.23 -18.89
N ALA A 558 -12.15 -7.38 -19.50
CA ALA A 558 -13.05 -7.90 -20.52
C ALA A 558 -12.74 -7.40 -21.95
N LEU A 559 -12.45 -8.35 -22.84
CA LEU A 559 -12.02 -8.08 -24.21
C LEU A 559 -13.12 -7.41 -25.05
N ASP A 560 -14.39 -7.77 -24.83
CA ASP A 560 -15.54 -7.15 -25.52
C ASP A 560 -15.71 -5.67 -25.15
N LEU A 561 -15.39 -5.29 -23.89
CA LEU A 561 -15.36 -3.88 -23.46
C LEU A 561 -14.20 -3.14 -24.14
N GLY A 562 -13.01 -3.75 -24.17
CA GLY A 562 -11.84 -3.21 -24.87
C GLY A 562 -12.14 -2.92 -26.35
N LEU A 563 -12.76 -3.86 -27.05
CA LEU A 563 -13.16 -3.69 -28.44
C LEU A 563 -14.19 -2.58 -28.63
N LYS A 564 -15.18 -2.46 -27.72
CA LYS A 564 -16.17 -1.36 -27.75
C LYS A 564 -15.50 0.01 -27.58
N ILE A 565 -14.55 0.12 -26.64
CA ILE A 565 -13.79 1.36 -26.41
C ILE A 565 -12.98 1.73 -27.65
N MET A 566 -12.30 0.75 -28.29
CA MET A 566 -11.56 0.98 -29.53
C MET A 566 -12.47 1.49 -30.64
N LYS A 567 -13.63 0.84 -30.86
CA LYS A 567 -14.61 1.26 -31.88
C LYS A 567 -15.15 2.67 -31.62
N ALA A 568 -15.46 3.01 -30.39
CA ALA A 568 -15.92 4.34 -29.99
C ALA A 568 -14.81 5.39 -30.17
N THR A 569 -13.57 5.07 -29.80
CA THR A 569 -12.42 5.97 -30.00
C THR A 569 -12.16 6.24 -31.47
N GLU A 570 -12.23 5.21 -32.32
CA GLU A 570 -12.09 5.33 -33.76
C GLU A 570 -13.21 6.18 -34.39
N HIS A 571 -14.46 6.00 -33.93
CA HIS A 571 -15.60 6.79 -34.37
C HIS A 571 -15.42 8.28 -34.01
N ASP A 572 -14.98 8.57 -32.79
CA ASP A 572 -14.90 9.94 -32.27
C ASP A 572 -13.67 10.70 -32.81
N LEU A 573 -12.54 10.02 -32.99
CA LEU A 573 -11.22 10.64 -33.25
C LEU A 573 -10.59 10.20 -34.57
N GLY A 574 -11.26 9.32 -35.32
CA GLY A 574 -10.78 8.77 -36.57
C GLY A 574 -9.89 7.53 -36.46
N PRO A 575 -9.61 6.86 -37.60
CA PRO A 575 -8.93 5.57 -37.65
C PRO A 575 -7.49 5.60 -37.12
N ASN A 576 -6.84 6.75 -37.18
CA ASN A 576 -5.46 6.91 -36.70
C ASN A 576 -5.35 7.01 -35.16
N ALA A 577 -6.48 7.14 -34.48
CA ALA A 577 -6.51 7.24 -33.00
C ALA A 577 -6.31 5.89 -32.30
N ILE A 578 -6.40 4.79 -33.03
CA ILE A 578 -6.22 3.43 -32.50
C ILE A 578 -5.22 2.63 -33.36
N ASN A 579 -4.60 1.63 -32.75
CA ASN A 579 -3.80 0.68 -33.51
C ASN A 579 -4.73 -0.33 -34.22
N GLN A 580 -4.69 -0.35 -35.55
CA GLN A 580 -5.57 -1.20 -36.36
C GLN A 580 -5.27 -2.69 -36.24
N ASP A 581 -4.02 -3.07 -35.96
CA ASP A 581 -3.65 -4.48 -35.77
C ASP A 581 -4.12 -4.99 -34.37
N HIS A 582 -4.08 -4.15 -33.35
CA HIS A 582 -4.75 -4.45 -32.08
C HIS A 582 -6.26 -4.66 -32.26
N LYS A 583 -6.90 -3.78 -33.03
CA LYS A 583 -8.34 -3.91 -33.31
C LYS A 583 -8.63 -5.22 -34.04
N LYS A 584 -7.81 -5.61 -35.04
CA LYS A 584 -7.95 -6.90 -35.74
C LYS A 584 -7.83 -8.07 -34.78
N LEU A 585 -6.84 -8.04 -33.85
CA LEU A 585 -6.67 -9.07 -32.82
C LEU A 585 -7.91 -9.15 -31.92
N MET A 586 -8.42 -8.01 -31.45
CA MET A 586 -9.63 -7.98 -30.61
C MET A 586 -10.88 -8.45 -31.36
N VAL A 587 -11.06 -8.09 -32.62
CA VAL A 587 -12.15 -8.60 -33.48
C VAL A 587 -12.04 -10.12 -33.65
N GLU A 588 -10.84 -10.64 -33.88
CA GLU A 588 -10.61 -12.08 -34.00
C GLU A 588 -11.01 -12.80 -32.70
N LEU A 589 -10.51 -12.36 -31.56
CA LEU A 589 -10.81 -12.97 -30.25
C LEU A 589 -12.30 -12.86 -29.89
N VAL A 590 -12.87 -11.66 -30.01
CA VAL A 590 -14.23 -11.37 -29.51
C VAL A 590 -15.31 -11.81 -30.47
N GLU A 591 -15.24 -11.39 -31.74
CA GLU A 591 -16.34 -11.59 -32.70
C GLU A 591 -16.29 -12.96 -33.39
N LYS A 592 -15.07 -13.48 -33.65
CA LYS A 592 -14.95 -14.76 -34.37
C LYS A 592 -14.79 -15.95 -33.41
N GLN A 593 -14.01 -15.79 -32.32
CA GLN A 593 -13.73 -16.87 -31.38
C GLN A 593 -14.65 -16.85 -30.16
N GLY A 594 -15.47 -15.81 -29.95
CA GLY A 594 -16.38 -15.65 -28.82
C GLY A 594 -15.66 -15.60 -27.46
N ARG A 595 -14.43 -15.08 -27.43
CA ARG A 595 -13.57 -15.03 -26.26
C ARG A 595 -13.65 -13.61 -25.63
N PHE A 596 -14.33 -13.50 -24.48
CA PHE A 596 -14.60 -12.20 -23.83
C PHE A 596 -13.73 -11.96 -22.60
N GLY A 597 -12.81 -12.86 -22.31
CA GLY A 597 -11.99 -12.82 -21.11
C GLY A 597 -12.61 -13.62 -19.94
N ARG A 598 -12.31 -13.19 -18.74
CA ARG A 598 -12.80 -13.85 -17.50
C ARG A 598 -14.33 -13.89 -17.41
N LYS A 599 -15.01 -12.94 -18.03
CA LYS A 599 -16.47 -12.80 -18.03
C LYS A 599 -17.20 -14.06 -18.52
N ASN A 600 -16.67 -14.70 -19.55
CA ASN A 600 -17.22 -15.97 -20.08
C ASN A 600 -16.22 -17.14 -19.98
N ALA A 601 -15.22 -17.01 -19.12
CA ALA A 601 -14.17 -17.98 -18.88
C ALA A 601 -13.25 -18.29 -20.07
N LYS A 602 -13.26 -17.48 -21.11
CA LYS A 602 -12.49 -17.62 -22.35
C LYS A 602 -11.96 -16.27 -22.80
N GLY A 603 -10.64 -16.09 -22.79
CA GLY A 603 -9.94 -14.89 -23.25
C GLY A 603 -8.59 -15.26 -23.86
N PHE A 604 -7.54 -14.52 -23.59
CA PHE A 604 -6.16 -14.98 -23.81
C PHE A 604 -5.87 -16.25 -23.02
N TYR A 605 -6.61 -16.43 -21.92
CA TYR A 605 -6.59 -17.63 -21.08
C TYR A 605 -7.89 -18.41 -21.18
N ASP A 606 -7.80 -19.72 -20.90
CA ASP A 606 -8.92 -20.56 -20.53
C ASP A 606 -9.00 -20.63 -19.00
N TYR A 607 -10.20 -20.38 -18.46
CA TYR A 607 -10.46 -20.35 -17.01
C TYR A 607 -11.27 -21.58 -16.63
N PRO A 608 -10.74 -22.48 -15.79
CA PRO A 608 -11.50 -23.63 -15.30
C PRO A 608 -12.64 -23.19 -14.38
N GLU A 609 -13.61 -24.06 -14.20
CA GLU A 609 -14.64 -23.86 -13.18
C GLU A 609 -14.01 -23.63 -11.81
N LYS A 610 -14.65 -22.77 -11.01
CA LYS A 610 -14.15 -22.38 -9.68
C LYS A 610 -13.79 -23.61 -8.82
N GLY A 611 -12.52 -23.73 -8.45
CA GLY A 611 -11.99 -24.84 -7.65
C GLY A 611 -11.48 -26.05 -8.45
N LYS A 612 -11.57 -26.05 -9.77
CA LYS A 612 -11.17 -27.19 -10.62
C LYS A 612 -9.85 -27.01 -11.39
N GLY A 613 -8.92 -26.20 -10.88
CA GLY A 613 -7.59 -26.06 -11.50
C GLY A 613 -7.12 -24.61 -11.61
N GLN A 614 -6.02 -24.42 -12.34
CA GLN A 614 -5.45 -23.11 -12.63
C GLN A 614 -5.76 -22.70 -14.07
N LYS A 615 -5.89 -21.39 -14.32
CA LYS A 615 -6.00 -20.85 -15.67
C LYS A 615 -4.74 -21.16 -16.48
N SER A 616 -4.89 -21.41 -17.77
CA SER A 616 -3.80 -21.63 -18.72
C SER A 616 -3.98 -20.73 -19.93
N LEU A 617 -2.88 -20.34 -20.57
CA LEU A 617 -2.95 -19.66 -21.87
C LEU A 617 -3.72 -20.56 -22.85
N TRP A 618 -4.59 -19.96 -23.64
CA TRP A 618 -5.35 -20.68 -24.67
C TRP A 618 -4.38 -21.37 -25.64
N PRO A 619 -4.50 -22.70 -25.87
CA PRO A 619 -3.54 -23.44 -26.69
C PRO A 619 -3.40 -22.94 -28.13
N ASP A 620 -4.50 -22.46 -28.72
CA ASP A 620 -4.50 -21.94 -30.07
C ASP A 620 -4.11 -20.46 -30.20
N LEU A 621 -3.78 -19.80 -29.07
CA LEU A 621 -3.42 -18.37 -29.04
C LEU A 621 -2.22 -18.06 -29.95
N ALA A 622 -1.22 -18.92 -29.96
CA ALA A 622 -0.04 -18.75 -30.83
C ALA A 622 -0.39 -18.70 -32.32
N LYS A 623 -1.47 -19.35 -32.75
CA LYS A 623 -1.90 -19.32 -34.15
C LYS A 623 -2.38 -17.94 -34.61
N LEU A 624 -2.68 -17.05 -33.70
CA LEU A 624 -3.07 -15.68 -33.99
C LEU A 624 -1.87 -14.72 -34.13
N GLN A 625 -0.66 -15.17 -33.82
CA GLN A 625 0.56 -14.39 -34.01
C GLN A 625 0.96 -14.37 -35.47
N PRO A 626 1.24 -13.18 -36.05
CA PRO A 626 1.70 -13.08 -37.45
C PRO A 626 3.04 -13.75 -37.72
N LYS A 627 3.88 -13.86 -36.67
CA LYS A 627 5.18 -14.48 -36.69
C LYS A 627 5.52 -15.03 -35.29
N HIS A 628 6.54 -15.88 -35.22
CA HIS A 628 7.03 -16.43 -33.94
C HIS A 628 8.51 -16.14 -33.81
N LEU A 629 8.90 -15.52 -32.71
CA LEU A 629 10.29 -15.26 -32.37
C LEU A 629 10.82 -16.41 -31.51
N ASP A 630 12.08 -16.75 -31.71
CA ASP A 630 12.77 -17.71 -30.86
C ASP A 630 13.00 -17.10 -29.46
N PRO A 631 12.47 -17.71 -28.39
CA PRO A 631 12.64 -17.21 -27.01
C PRO A 631 14.10 -16.97 -26.61
N ASP A 632 15.01 -17.81 -27.09
CA ASP A 632 16.43 -17.75 -26.72
C ASP A 632 17.16 -16.53 -27.36
N THR A 633 16.54 -15.87 -28.33
CA THR A 633 17.06 -14.66 -28.98
C THR A 633 16.55 -13.36 -28.35
N LEU A 634 15.63 -13.44 -27.41
CA LEU A 634 14.97 -12.27 -26.82
C LEU A 634 15.68 -11.80 -25.54
N ASP A 635 15.93 -10.50 -25.45
CA ASP A 635 16.44 -9.86 -24.24
C ASP A 635 15.30 -9.62 -23.23
N VAL A 636 15.27 -10.44 -22.17
CA VAL A 636 14.26 -10.36 -21.11
C VAL A 636 14.28 -9.00 -20.40
N GLU A 637 15.47 -8.41 -20.21
CA GLU A 637 15.57 -7.10 -19.56
C GLU A 637 14.97 -6.00 -20.42
N GLU A 638 15.14 -6.06 -21.73
CA GLU A 638 14.48 -5.14 -22.65
C GLU A 638 12.95 -5.31 -22.61
N LEU A 639 12.43 -6.54 -22.58
CA LEU A 639 10.98 -6.78 -22.44
C LEU A 639 10.42 -6.22 -21.13
N LYS A 640 11.13 -6.39 -20.03
CA LYS A 640 10.77 -5.80 -18.71
C LYS A 640 10.74 -4.28 -18.78
N GLN A 641 11.77 -3.66 -19.37
CA GLN A 641 11.88 -2.21 -19.50
C GLN A 641 10.77 -1.63 -20.36
N ARG A 642 10.37 -2.29 -21.45
CA ARG A 642 9.26 -1.83 -22.31
C ARG A 642 7.99 -1.61 -21.48
N PHE A 643 7.62 -2.53 -20.60
CA PHE A 643 6.43 -2.39 -19.75
C PHE A 643 6.51 -1.23 -18.78
N LEU A 644 7.66 -1.00 -18.16
CA LEU A 644 7.80 0.09 -17.21
C LEU A 644 7.90 1.45 -17.92
N VAL A 645 8.67 1.53 -18.99
CA VAL A 645 8.91 2.79 -19.73
C VAL A 645 7.65 3.30 -20.37
N VAL A 646 6.84 2.46 -21.04
CA VAL A 646 5.63 2.93 -21.74
C VAL A 646 4.60 3.55 -20.77
N GLN A 647 4.48 3.01 -19.56
CA GLN A 647 3.61 3.55 -18.50
C GLN A 647 4.19 4.84 -17.91
N ALA A 648 5.49 4.88 -17.64
CA ALA A 648 6.16 6.05 -17.09
C ALA A 648 6.16 7.23 -18.07
N VAL A 649 6.35 6.98 -19.37
CA VAL A 649 6.21 8.01 -20.42
C VAL A 649 4.79 8.57 -20.46
N GLU A 650 3.76 7.72 -20.36
CA GLU A 650 2.38 8.20 -20.32
C GLU A 650 2.09 9.00 -19.06
N ALA A 651 2.62 8.57 -17.90
CA ALA A 651 2.51 9.35 -16.66
C ALA A 651 3.18 10.74 -16.81
N ALA A 652 4.34 10.82 -17.43
CA ALA A 652 4.99 12.11 -17.74
C ALA A 652 4.15 12.99 -18.67
N ARG A 653 3.47 12.40 -19.67
CA ARG A 653 2.50 13.11 -20.53
C ARG A 653 1.31 13.65 -19.73
N THR A 654 0.81 12.91 -18.73
CA THR A 654 -0.27 13.43 -17.87
C THR A 654 0.14 14.63 -17.03
N VAL A 655 1.42 14.76 -16.69
CA VAL A 655 1.96 15.96 -16.05
C VAL A 655 2.05 17.11 -17.05
N GLU A 656 2.55 16.87 -18.26
CA GLU A 656 2.60 17.87 -19.34
C GLU A 656 1.21 18.40 -19.71
N ASP A 657 0.22 17.50 -19.80
CA ASP A 657 -1.19 17.81 -20.10
C ASP A 657 -1.94 18.40 -18.90
N HIS A 658 -1.28 18.62 -17.77
CA HIS A 658 -1.88 19.11 -16.52
C HIS A 658 -3.03 18.23 -15.97
N VAL A 659 -3.08 16.96 -16.32
CA VAL A 659 -4.02 16.00 -15.72
C VAL A 659 -3.56 15.68 -14.29
N ILE A 660 -2.29 15.40 -14.10
CA ILE A 660 -1.61 15.35 -12.79
C ILE A 660 -0.97 16.69 -12.49
N THR A 661 -1.26 17.23 -11.31
CA THR A 661 -0.71 18.50 -10.82
C THR A 661 0.13 18.36 -9.55
N ASP A 662 0.20 17.15 -9.00
CA ASP A 662 1.05 16.80 -7.86
C ASP A 662 1.73 15.45 -8.12
N VAL A 663 3.04 15.43 -8.14
CA VAL A 663 3.84 14.23 -8.48
C VAL A 663 3.60 13.05 -7.52
N ARG A 664 3.22 13.32 -6.26
CA ARG A 664 2.87 12.29 -5.28
C ARG A 664 1.67 11.46 -5.75
N GLU A 665 0.71 12.12 -6.39
CA GLU A 665 -0.54 11.51 -6.85
C GLU A 665 -0.30 10.55 -8.03
N ALA A 666 0.64 10.87 -8.92
CA ALA A 666 1.05 9.95 -9.98
C ALA A 666 1.68 8.67 -9.41
N ASP A 667 2.61 8.81 -8.46
CA ASP A 667 3.33 7.67 -7.91
C ASP A 667 2.42 6.79 -7.05
N VAL A 668 1.71 7.38 -6.09
CA VAL A 668 0.76 6.64 -5.24
C VAL A 668 -0.38 6.06 -6.08
N GLY A 669 -0.91 6.85 -7.03
CA GLY A 669 -1.97 6.43 -7.93
C GLY A 669 -1.56 5.26 -8.82
N SER A 670 -0.34 5.25 -9.35
CA SER A 670 0.15 4.16 -10.19
C SER A 670 0.30 2.84 -9.43
N ILE A 671 0.83 2.90 -8.19
CA ILE A 671 1.00 1.71 -7.37
C ILE A 671 -0.35 1.16 -6.91
N LEU A 672 -1.22 2.00 -6.36
CA LEU A 672 -2.49 1.57 -5.78
C LEU A 672 -3.58 1.30 -6.82
N GLY A 673 -3.54 1.96 -7.98
CA GLY A 673 -4.57 1.88 -9.01
C GLY A 673 -4.37 0.74 -10.00
N PHE A 674 -3.14 0.56 -10.48
CA PHE A 674 -2.87 -0.46 -11.49
C PHE A 674 -1.63 -1.32 -11.20
N GLY A 675 -1.10 -1.22 -9.97
CA GLY A 675 -0.04 -2.11 -9.50
C GLY A 675 1.31 -1.87 -10.17
N PHE A 676 1.62 -0.64 -10.57
CA PHE A 676 2.96 -0.32 -11.06
C PHE A 676 4.01 -0.72 -10.01
N ALA A 677 5.15 -1.21 -10.46
CA ALA A 677 6.19 -1.83 -9.65
C ALA A 677 6.52 -1.04 -8.36
N PRO A 678 6.11 -1.48 -7.17
CA PRO A 678 6.23 -0.68 -5.93
C PRO A 678 7.67 -0.35 -5.54
N PHE A 679 8.63 -1.22 -5.85
CA PHE A 679 10.04 -1.00 -5.52
C PHE A 679 10.65 0.21 -6.23
N THR A 680 10.04 0.68 -7.32
CA THR A 680 10.47 1.88 -8.04
C THR A 680 9.93 3.18 -7.44
N GLY A 681 8.94 3.07 -6.54
CA GLY A 681 8.25 4.20 -5.94
C GLY A 681 7.11 4.78 -6.79
N GLY A 682 6.79 4.20 -7.94
CA GLY A 682 5.75 4.66 -8.86
C GLY A 682 6.30 5.15 -10.20
N THR A 683 5.41 5.60 -11.07
CA THR A 683 5.75 5.91 -12.47
C THR A 683 6.73 7.07 -12.65
N LEU A 684 6.53 8.19 -11.96
CA LEU A 684 7.45 9.34 -12.03
C LEU A 684 8.70 9.09 -11.20
N SER A 685 8.55 8.44 -10.05
CA SER A 685 9.69 7.97 -9.24
C SER A 685 10.58 7.00 -10.00
N TYR A 686 10.06 6.16 -10.90
CA TYR A 686 10.85 5.28 -11.75
C TYR A 686 11.76 6.06 -12.69
N ILE A 687 11.29 7.18 -13.24
CA ILE A 687 12.10 8.07 -14.07
C ILE A 687 13.25 8.65 -13.25
N ASP A 688 12.94 9.17 -12.05
CA ASP A 688 13.95 9.71 -11.13
C ASP A 688 14.94 8.63 -10.65
N PHE A 689 14.44 7.41 -10.40
CA PHE A 689 15.21 6.23 -9.97
C PHE A 689 16.26 5.82 -11.02
N MET A 690 15.87 5.81 -12.29
CA MET A 690 16.77 5.55 -13.42
C MET A 690 17.73 6.73 -13.66
N GLY A 691 17.27 7.94 -13.44
CA GLY A 691 17.87 9.20 -13.82
C GLY A 691 17.30 9.70 -15.15
N THR A 692 16.78 10.92 -15.14
CA THR A 692 15.99 11.52 -16.24
C THR A 692 16.70 11.45 -17.59
N LYS A 693 18.01 11.74 -17.63
CA LYS A 693 18.80 11.67 -18.86
C LYS A 693 18.85 10.26 -19.44
N LYS A 694 19.19 9.26 -18.61
CA LYS A 694 19.25 7.85 -19.03
C LYS A 694 17.90 7.33 -19.48
N PHE A 695 16.82 7.79 -18.80
CA PHE A 695 15.47 7.41 -19.16
C PHE A 695 15.08 7.95 -20.55
N VAL A 696 15.39 9.22 -20.86
CA VAL A 696 15.16 9.82 -22.18
C VAL A 696 15.97 9.13 -23.28
N GLU A 697 17.25 8.82 -23.01
CA GLU A 697 18.08 8.03 -23.94
C GLU A 697 17.44 6.66 -24.25
N LEU A 698 16.90 5.99 -23.25
CA LEU A 698 16.17 4.72 -23.42
C LEU A 698 14.87 4.92 -24.21
N CYS A 699 14.13 6.01 -23.95
CA CYS A 699 12.94 6.37 -24.71
C CYS A 699 13.25 6.56 -26.20
N HIS A 700 14.32 7.25 -26.55
CA HIS A 700 14.75 7.41 -27.95
C HIS A 700 15.08 6.08 -28.59
N LYS A 701 15.88 5.23 -27.94
CA LYS A 701 16.19 3.87 -28.39
C LYS A 701 14.90 3.07 -28.68
N PHE A 702 13.94 3.14 -27.77
CA PHE A 702 12.67 2.41 -27.91
C PHE A 702 11.75 3.04 -28.95
N THR A 703 11.79 4.35 -29.13
CA THR A 703 11.03 5.05 -30.18
C THR A 703 11.52 4.63 -31.55
N GLU A 704 12.82 4.56 -31.77
CA GLU A 704 13.42 4.09 -33.02
C GLU A 704 13.06 2.62 -33.32
N LYS A 705 13.13 1.75 -32.30
CA LYS A 705 12.93 0.31 -32.47
C LYS A 705 11.45 -0.12 -32.49
N TYR A 706 10.61 0.53 -31.69
CA TYR A 706 9.23 0.10 -31.41
C TYR A 706 8.15 1.14 -31.71
N GLY A 707 8.54 2.34 -32.11
CA GLY A 707 7.62 3.39 -32.55
C GLY A 707 7.30 4.46 -31.47
N SER A 708 6.52 5.45 -31.91
CA SER A 708 6.28 6.73 -31.21
C SER A 708 5.59 6.62 -29.83
N ARG A 709 5.06 5.46 -29.47
CA ARG A 709 4.46 5.24 -28.15
C ARG A 709 5.46 5.42 -26.99
N PHE A 710 6.76 5.23 -27.26
CA PHE A 710 7.86 5.46 -26.34
C PHE A 710 8.46 6.88 -26.41
N ALA A 711 8.04 7.72 -27.39
CA ALA A 711 8.60 9.06 -27.53
C ALA A 711 8.39 9.89 -26.25
N PRO A 712 9.45 10.46 -25.66
CA PRO A 712 9.34 11.26 -24.46
C PRO A 712 8.55 12.55 -24.76
N PRO A 713 7.71 13.04 -23.83
CA PRO A 713 7.09 14.35 -23.95
C PRO A 713 8.13 15.47 -23.86
N LYS A 714 7.82 16.66 -24.36
CA LYS A 714 8.71 17.81 -24.36
C LYS A 714 9.18 18.20 -22.96
N LEU A 715 8.28 18.15 -21.98
CA LEU A 715 8.60 18.36 -20.57
C LEU A 715 9.77 17.48 -20.11
N LEU A 716 9.75 16.20 -20.46
CA LEU A 716 10.75 15.23 -20.05
C LEU A 716 12.10 15.47 -20.74
N GLU A 717 12.09 15.86 -22.02
CA GLU A 717 13.26 16.29 -22.78
C GLU A 717 13.95 17.48 -22.11
N GLU A 718 13.16 18.51 -21.73
CA GLU A 718 13.66 19.70 -21.04
C GLU A 718 14.26 19.36 -19.68
N MET A 719 13.61 18.46 -18.92
CA MET A 719 14.12 18.01 -17.62
C MET A 719 15.45 17.24 -17.76
N ALA A 720 15.54 16.37 -18.76
CA ALA A 720 16.75 15.61 -19.04
C ALA A 720 17.93 16.52 -19.42
N ALA A 721 17.69 17.54 -20.25
CA ALA A 721 18.70 18.51 -20.66
C ALA A 721 19.25 19.32 -19.47
N LYS A 722 18.41 19.59 -18.45
CA LYS A 722 18.78 20.34 -17.24
C LYS A 722 19.24 19.47 -16.08
N GLY A 723 19.14 18.15 -16.20
CA GLY A 723 19.44 17.20 -15.11
C GLY A 723 18.45 17.29 -13.95
N GLU A 724 17.21 17.72 -14.21
CA GLU A 724 16.16 17.84 -13.20
C GLU A 724 15.46 16.50 -12.95
N THR A 725 14.94 16.34 -11.72
CA THR A 725 14.04 15.23 -11.33
C THR A 725 12.62 15.72 -11.21
N PHE A 726 11.62 14.83 -11.24
CA PHE A 726 10.21 15.22 -11.05
C PHE A 726 9.98 15.86 -9.68
N TYR A 727 10.51 15.25 -8.61
CA TYR A 727 10.38 15.80 -7.26
C TYR A 727 11.20 17.08 -7.04
N GLY A 728 12.25 17.29 -7.82
CA GLY A 728 13.03 18.55 -7.80
C GLY A 728 12.34 19.70 -8.53
N ARG A 729 11.77 19.43 -9.72
CA ARG A 729 11.07 20.44 -10.52
C ARG A 729 9.67 20.76 -9.99
N PHE A 730 8.96 19.77 -9.45
CA PHE A 730 7.60 19.88 -8.93
C PHE A 730 7.57 19.48 -7.46
N PRO A 731 8.22 20.24 -6.55
CA PRO A 731 8.24 19.89 -5.14
C PRO A 731 6.82 19.89 -4.57
N PRO A 732 6.42 18.83 -3.85
CA PRO A 732 5.11 18.75 -3.25
C PRO A 732 4.84 19.91 -2.31
N LYS A 733 3.68 20.55 -2.40
CA LYS A 733 3.25 21.54 -1.42
C LYS A 733 2.99 20.83 -0.09
N LYS A 734 3.55 21.34 1.01
CA LYS A 734 3.22 20.84 2.34
C LYS A 734 1.75 21.10 2.63
N ALA A 735 1.07 20.13 3.25
CA ALA A 735 -0.26 20.37 3.81
C ALA A 735 -0.16 21.54 4.80
N ALA A 736 -1.14 22.44 4.79
CA ALA A 736 -1.26 23.43 5.85
C ALA A 736 -1.37 22.70 7.19
N ALA A 737 -0.55 23.06 8.15
CA ALA A 737 -0.42 22.41 9.46
C ALA A 737 -1.71 22.50 10.28
#